data_54ab526f408c24afe2bc394284e7aeb2
#
_entry.id   54ab526f408c24afe2bc394284e7aeb2
#
_cell.length_a   1.000
_cell.length_b   1.000
_cell.length_c   1.000
_cell.angle_alpha   90.00
_cell.angle_beta   90.00
_cell.angle_gamma   90.00
#
_symmetry.space_group_name_H-M   'P 1'
#
loop_
_entity.id
_entity.type
_entity.pdbx_description
1 polymer ?
#
loop_
_entity_poly.entity_id
_entity_poly.type
_entity_poly.pdbx_seq_one_letter_code
_entity_poly.pdbx_strand_id
1 'polypeptide(L)'
;MASAANRTITGVVISGEDNEPLIGASVYVHTDELKKAGASQTSLGTITDIDGKFSLSVPDKVTRIHCSYIGFEEQVIVLQGDKKSYRIVLQTSAHTLGDVVVTGYQTLERRKLTAAISKVEVSDAMVGAAKSIDQALTGQIAGVSVTNTSGAPGSPAKIRIRGTASMNGTQDPLWVLDGIPLEGTDIPKMDNKSSDNDIVNIGQSSIAGLSPNDIESITILKDAAATAIYGARAANGVIVVTTKRGKTGKPVVNFNTKLTYTPNLETSRLNLLNSEEKVNLELQMMKEAPFNKWGFYPIPVYSEKGGVAAILKQYNLMDIYREKGWEGLTPEAQNAINRLKSINTDWNDILFRDAITQEYNISISGGSEKVTYYNSLGYTLENGNIPGVSLSRFNLTSKTSYQINKLLKVGVSIFANRRKNTTFLTDTYGLTNPVYYSRIANPYFEPFDNNNNYLYDYDVVTGSIPDLLQGYNILEERENTSNKSVTTAINSIFDIELRFNDQWKVTSQVGVQWDQLSREEYAGTNSFNLRNQRENSAYYKGNDRIYLIPEGGMLKSTNSTTSQITWKVQGEYKNTFNDIHNIQIMAGSEIRKNWYENQASTGYGYDPKTLTFKNLEFRDSKQANEWKLKTKSFKENAFASFYANGSYTLMDCYTLGGSVRMDGSDLFGVDKKYRYLPIYSVSGLWRISNEPLINQFKWIDNLALRLSYGLQGNIDKNTSPFIVGTYGNISILPGSNEESITINSAPNSKLRWEKTASYNTGIDFSVFNPVSYTHLTLPT
;
A
#
# COMPACT_ATOMS: atom_id res chain seq x y z
N MET A 1 -1.69 -1.21 74.05
CA MET A 1 -2.32 -0.72 72.75
C MET A 1 -3.23 -1.83 72.32
N ALA A 2 -4.55 -1.63 72.29
CA ALA A 2 -5.48 -2.64 71.82
C ALA A 2 -5.28 -2.79 70.32
N SER A 3 -4.94 -3.98 69.88
CA SER A 3 -4.93 -4.35 68.45
C SER A 3 -6.30 -4.12 67.87
N ALA A 4 -6.44 -3.23 66.91
CA ALA A 4 -7.70 -2.99 66.23
C ALA A 4 -8.10 -4.33 65.56
N ALA A 5 -9.32 -4.82 65.85
CA ALA A 5 -9.83 -6.01 65.23
C ALA A 5 -9.98 -5.75 63.70
N ASN A 6 -9.56 -6.72 62.91
CA ASN A 6 -9.67 -6.66 61.45
C ASN A 6 -10.78 -7.57 60.98
N ARG A 7 -11.57 -7.10 60.01
CA ARG A 7 -12.57 -7.92 59.31
C ARG A 7 -12.15 -8.17 57.85
N THR A 8 -12.44 -9.34 57.36
CA THR A 8 -12.14 -9.69 55.95
C THR A 8 -13.40 -9.43 55.12
N ILE A 9 -13.22 -8.68 54.06
CA ILE A 9 -14.24 -8.34 53.09
C ILE A 9 -13.88 -9.07 51.78
N THR A 10 -14.86 -9.74 51.20
CA THR A 10 -14.72 -10.45 49.92
C THR A 10 -15.72 -9.87 48.91
N GLY A 11 -15.50 -10.07 47.64
CA GLY A 11 -16.45 -9.66 46.62
C GLY A 11 -16.03 -10.01 45.22
N VAL A 12 -16.84 -9.57 44.27
CA VAL A 12 -16.55 -9.68 42.83
C VAL A 12 -16.73 -8.32 42.19
N VAL A 13 -15.80 -7.98 41.30
CA VAL A 13 -15.84 -6.74 40.49
C VAL A 13 -16.14 -7.13 39.06
N ILE A 14 -17.19 -6.54 38.49
CA ILE A 14 -17.66 -6.80 37.13
C ILE A 14 -17.86 -5.50 36.36
N SER A 15 -17.79 -5.61 35.04
CA SER A 15 -18.14 -4.54 34.12
C SER A 15 -19.66 -4.30 34.09
N GLY A 16 -20.08 -3.07 34.05
CA GLY A 16 -21.48 -2.67 33.92
C GLY A 16 -22.06 -2.82 32.52
N GLU A 17 -21.20 -2.99 31.48
CA GLU A 17 -21.63 -3.15 30.08
C GLU A 17 -21.99 -4.60 29.75
N ASP A 18 -21.10 -5.52 30.06
CA ASP A 18 -21.19 -6.93 29.63
C ASP A 18 -21.35 -7.92 30.80
N ASN A 19 -21.28 -7.44 32.05
CA ASN A 19 -21.22 -8.23 33.27
C ASN A 19 -20.04 -9.20 33.38
N GLU A 20 -18.99 -9.01 32.56
CA GLU A 20 -17.77 -9.81 32.66
C GLU A 20 -16.92 -9.45 33.89
N PRO A 21 -16.21 -10.42 34.48
CA PRO A 21 -15.34 -10.16 35.62
C PRO A 21 -14.14 -9.27 35.23
N LEU A 22 -13.87 -8.25 36.00
CA LEU A 22 -12.74 -7.34 35.80
C LEU A 22 -11.50 -7.87 36.52
N ILE A 23 -10.56 -8.41 35.76
CA ILE A 23 -9.30 -8.99 36.24
C ILE A 23 -8.29 -7.88 36.55
N GLY A 24 -7.68 -7.85 37.74
CA GLY A 24 -6.69 -6.86 38.11
C GLY A 24 -7.27 -5.51 38.54
N ALA A 25 -8.56 -5.42 38.78
CA ALA A 25 -9.19 -4.24 39.38
C ALA A 25 -8.62 -4.01 40.78
N SER A 26 -8.26 -2.77 41.09
CA SER A 26 -7.71 -2.39 42.40
C SER A 26 -8.83 -2.10 43.39
N VAL A 27 -8.84 -2.82 44.52
CA VAL A 27 -9.74 -2.57 45.63
C VAL A 27 -8.91 -2.13 46.82
N TYR A 28 -9.13 -0.90 47.33
CA TYR A 28 -8.28 -0.31 48.35
C TYR A 28 -9.01 0.61 49.28
N VAL A 29 -8.36 0.92 50.41
CA VAL A 29 -8.84 1.89 51.43
C VAL A 29 -8.04 3.16 51.25
N HIS A 30 -8.70 4.30 51.09
CA HIS A 30 -8.04 5.59 50.95
C HIS A 30 -7.31 5.98 52.27
N THR A 31 -6.14 6.64 52.15
CA THR A 31 -5.27 7.00 53.26
C THR A 31 -5.99 7.73 54.36
N ASP A 32 -6.98 8.59 54.01
CA ASP A 32 -7.73 9.37 55.00
C ASP A 32 -8.69 8.51 55.83
N GLU A 33 -9.26 7.44 55.26
CA GLU A 33 -10.09 6.51 55.99
C GLU A 33 -9.24 5.61 56.95
N LEU A 34 -8.01 5.24 56.53
CA LEU A 34 -7.05 4.55 57.39
C LEU A 34 -6.64 5.42 58.60
N LYS A 35 -6.37 6.71 58.39
CA LYS A 35 -6.06 7.66 59.46
C LYS A 35 -7.22 7.82 60.44
N LYS A 36 -8.47 7.95 59.95
CA LYS A 36 -9.68 8.03 60.80
C LYS A 36 -9.90 6.75 61.57
N ALA A 37 -9.53 5.58 61.01
CA ALA A 37 -9.63 4.30 61.69
C ALA A 37 -8.53 4.04 62.75
N GLY A 38 -7.52 4.95 62.82
CA GLY A 38 -6.39 4.84 63.75
C GLY A 38 -5.39 3.75 63.31
N ALA A 39 -5.36 3.41 62.03
CA ALA A 39 -4.42 2.39 61.48
C ALA A 39 -3.03 3.00 61.31
N SER A 40 -2.01 2.23 61.66
CA SER A 40 -0.58 2.63 61.47
C SER A 40 -0.11 2.44 60.02
N GLN A 41 -0.91 1.73 59.19
CA GLN A 41 -0.58 1.51 57.77
C GLN A 41 -1.00 2.71 56.92
N THR A 42 -0.19 3.09 55.95
CA THR A 42 -0.42 4.21 55.04
C THR A 42 -1.11 3.80 53.74
N SER A 43 -1.14 2.48 53.41
CA SER A 43 -1.82 1.93 52.25
C SER A 43 -2.37 0.54 52.56
N LEU A 44 -3.57 0.23 52.12
CA LEU A 44 -4.21 -1.07 52.24
C LEU A 44 -5.07 -1.33 51.01
N GLY A 45 -4.75 -2.41 50.27
CA GLY A 45 -5.45 -2.72 49.02
C GLY A 45 -5.12 -4.15 48.53
N THR A 46 -5.95 -4.61 47.60
CA THR A 46 -5.79 -5.89 46.88
C THR A 46 -6.21 -5.69 45.42
N ILE A 47 -5.89 -6.67 44.58
CA ILE A 47 -6.36 -6.72 43.18
C ILE A 47 -7.25 -7.94 42.97
N THR A 48 -8.17 -7.86 42.01
CA THR A 48 -9.05 -8.98 41.66
C THR A 48 -8.32 -10.08 40.88
N ASP A 49 -8.72 -11.33 41.08
CA ASP A 49 -8.25 -12.50 40.35
C ASP A 49 -8.92 -12.66 38.96
N ILE A 50 -8.68 -13.81 38.29
CA ILE A 50 -9.20 -14.09 36.94
C ILE A 50 -10.74 -14.19 36.90
N ASP A 51 -11.40 -14.46 38.02
CA ASP A 51 -12.86 -14.49 38.16
C ASP A 51 -13.39 -13.13 38.65
N GLY A 52 -12.57 -12.09 38.73
CA GLY A 52 -12.92 -10.78 39.24
C GLY A 52 -13.11 -10.77 40.77
N LYS A 53 -12.73 -11.82 41.50
CA LYS A 53 -12.91 -11.92 42.94
C LYS A 53 -11.76 -11.24 43.68
N PHE A 54 -12.10 -10.63 44.83
CA PHE A 54 -11.13 -10.06 45.74
C PHE A 54 -11.37 -10.48 47.19
N SER A 55 -10.30 -10.39 47.98
CA SER A 55 -10.35 -10.53 49.44
C SER A 55 -9.44 -9.49 50.07
N LEU A 56 -9.98 -8.65 50.95
CA LEU A 56 -9.29 -7.55 51.59
C LEU A 56 -9.56 -7.55 53.09
N SER A 57 -8.50 -7.59 53.89
CA SER A 57 -8.61 -7.47 55.36
C SER A 57 -8.50 -6.00 55.77
N VAL A 58 -9.56 -5.46 56.34
CA VAL A 58 -9.64 -4.03 56.74
C VAL A 58 -9.89 -3.90 58.25
N PRO A 59 -9.38 -2.83 58.89
CA PRO A 59 -9.73 -2.52 60.26
C PRO A 59 -11.27 -2.30 60.43
N ASP A 60 -11.86 -2.76 61.53
CA ASP A 60 -13.31 -2.72 61.75
C ASP A 60 -13.93 -1.31 61.69
N LYS A 61 -13.14 -0.27 61.97
CA LYS A 61 -13.56 1.14 61.88
C LYS A 61 -13.55 1.74 60.46
N VAL A 62 -13.06 1.01 59.44
CA VAL A 62 -13.10 1.49 58.06
C VAL A 62 -14.52 1.37 57.54
N THR A 63 -15.06 2.46 57.04
CA THR A 63 -16.44 2.59 56.56
C THR A 63 -16.57 2.58 55.05
N ARG A 64 -15.50 2.79 54.32
CA ARG A 64 -15.50 2.89 52.85
C ARG A 64 -14.30 2.20 52.25
N ILE A 65 -14.52 1.50 51.11
CA ILE A 65 -13.48 1.04 50.22
C ILE A 65 -13.69 1.64 48.85
N HIS A 66 -12.61 1.76 48.11
CA HIS A 66 -12.55 2.28 46.75
C HIS A 66 -12.25 1.14 45.81
N CYS A 67 -12.89 1.15 44.65
CA CYS A 67 -12.60 0.20 43.58
C CYS A 67 -12.34 1.00 42.28
N SER A 68 -11.18 0.78 41.69
CA SER A 68 -10.79 1.42 40.44
C SER A 68 -10.23 0.41 39.46
N TYR A 69 -10.50 0.64 38.18
CA TYR A 69 -9.96 -0.14 37.07
C TYR A 69 -9.74 0.76 35.87
N ILE A 70 -8.70 0.51 35.10
CA ILE A 70 -8.35 1.35 33.93
C ILE A 70 -9.50 1.33 32.92
N GLY A 71 -10.00 2.52 32.58
CA GLY A 71 -11.16 2.66 31.68
C GLY A 71 -12.52 2.65 32.36
N PHE A 72 -12.59 2.55 33.70
CA PHE A 72 -13.83 2.57 34.46
C PHE A 72 -13.85 3.70 35.48
N GLU A 73 -15.04 4.16 35.85
CA GLU A 73 -15.21 5.15 36.91
C GLU A 73 -14.89 4.51 38.26
N GLU A 74 -14.13 5.25 39.08
CA GLU A 74 -13.87 4.83 40.45
C GLU A 74 -15.17 4.77 41.25
N GLN A 75 -15.45 3.64 41.89
CA GLN A 75 -16.63 3.47 42.74
C GLN A 75 -16.21 3.43 44.18
N VAL A 76 -16.92 4.21 45.02
CA VAL A 76 -16.80 4.22 46.48
C VAL A 76 -17.88 3.34 47.07
N ILE A 77 -17.50 2.28 47.78
CA ILE A 77 -18.41 1.32 48.39
C ILE A 77 -18.47 1.59 49.90
N VAL A 78 -19.63 1.87 50.40
CA VAL A 78 -19.86 2.02 51.83
C VAL A 78 -20.06 0.64 52.45
N LEU A 79 -19.23 0.31 53.45
CA LEU A 79 -19.26 -0.95 54.14
C LEU A 79 -20.40 -0.94 55.17
N GLN A 80 -21.33 -1.90 55.05
CA GLN A 80 -22.48 -2.03 55.91
C GLN A 80 -22.23 -3.13 56.98
N GLY A 81 -22.23 -2.76 58.25
CA GLY A 81 -22.21 -3.64 59.40
C GLY A 81 -21.55 -5.00 59.20
N ASP A 82 -22.36 -6.07 59.26
CA ASP A 82 -21.91 -7.46 59.18
C ASP A 82 -21.80 -8.01 57.75
N LYS A 83 -22.07 -7.21 56.72
CA LYS A 83 -21.96 -7.64 55.32
C LYS A 83 -20.49 -7.85 54.92
N LYS A 84 -20.15 -9.11 54.58
CA LYS A 84 -18.78 -9.53 54.25
C LYS A 84 -18.54 -9.70 52.76
N SER A 85 -19.59 -9.78 51.92
CA SER A 85 -19.45 -9.97 50.46
C SER A 85 -20.14 -8.86 49.70
N TYR A 86 -19.42 -8.34 48.69
CA TYR A 86 -19.86 -7.22 47.87
C TYR A 86 -19.75 -7.56 46.38
N ARG A 87 -20.79 -7.19 45.62
CA ARG A 87 -20.74 -7.15 44.16
C ARG A 87 -20.54 -5.71 43.72
N ILE A 88 -19.42 -5.42 43.09
CA ILE A 88 -19.06 -4.09 42.64
C ILE A 88 -19.22 -4.07 41.12
N VAL A 89 -20.04 -3.16 40.62
CA VAL A 89 -20.28 -2.99 39.18
C VAL A 89 -19.65 -1.67 38.78
N LEU A 90 -18.52 -1.73 38.10
CA LEU A 90 -17.88 -0.53 37.59
C LEU A 90 -18.51 -0.13 36.27
N GLN A 91 -18.90 1.14 36.17
CA GLN A 91 -19.34 1.71 34.90
C GLN A 91 -18.11 2.16 34.11
N THR A 92 -18.14 1.97 32.79
CA THR A 92 -17.09 2.51 31.91
C THR A 92 -16.99 4.01 32.13
N SER A 93 -15.78 4.49 32.40
CA SER A 93 -15.54 5.91 32.53
C SER A 93 -15.73 6.55 31.17
N ALA A 94 -16.70 7.47 31.04
CA ALA A 94 -16.82 8.37 29.91
C ALA A 94 -15.60 9.32 29.78
N HIS A 95 -14.75 9.39 30.80
CA HIS A 95 -13.39 9.89 30.71
C HIS A 95 -12.47 8.79 30.16
N THR A 96 -12.70 8.36 28.89
CA THR A 96 -11.64 7.73 28.11
C THR A 96 -10.38 8.56 28.30
N LEU A 97 -9.29 7.93 28.75
CA LEU A 97 -7.94 8.44 28.60
C LEU A 97 -7.89 9.02 27.20
N GLY A 98 -7.82 10.35 27.05
CA GLY A 98 -8.19 11.07 25.84
C GLY A 98 -7.61 10.40 24.62
N ASP A 99 -8.49 9.98 23.67
CA ASP A 99 -8.11 9.31 22.42
C ASP A 99 -6.93 10.09 21.82
N VAL A 100 -5.77 9.47 21.77
CA VAL A 100 -4.54 10.09 21.28
C VAL A 100 -4.30 9.71 19.83
N VAL A 101 -3.82 10.66 19.07
CA VAL A 101 -3.47 10.49 17.67
C VAL A 101 -1.96 10.62 17.50
N VAL A 102 -1.36 9.59 16.93
CA VAL A 102 0.06 9.57 16.57
C VAL A 102 0.22 10.19 15.18
N THR A 103 0.91 11.32 15.09
CA THR A 103 1.16 12.01 13.82
C THR A 103 2.51 11.66 13.21
N GLY A 104 3.26 10.73 13.80
CA GLY A 104 4.61 10.32 13.37
C GLY A 104 5.74 11.18 13.92
N TYR A 105 5.50 12.44 14.24
CA TYR A 105 6.44 13.31 14.96
C TYR A 105 6.09 13.44 16.42
N GLN A 106 4.80 13.46 16.75
CA GLN A 106 4.30 13.62 18.11
C GLN A 106 2.99 12.87 18.32
N THR A 107 2.63 12.71 19.59
CA THR A 107 1.34 12.17 20.01
C THR A 107 0.51 13.31 20.56
N LEU A 108 -0.68 13.52 20.00
CA LEU A 108 -1.59 14.62 20.34
C LEU A 108 -2.91 14.08 20.89
N GLU A 109 -3.47 14.75 21.86
CA GLU A 109 -4.83 14.46 22.32
C GLU A 109 -5.84 14.84 21.22
N ARG A 110 -6.70 13.91 20.83
CA ARG A 110 -7.69 14.12 19.76
C ARG A 110 -8.54 15.37 19.97
N ARG A 111 -8.88 15.65 21.23
CA ARG A 111 -9.68 16.82 21.62
C ARG A 111 -8.99 18.16 21.29
N LYS A 112 -7.66 18.21 21.29
CA LYS A 112 -6.85 19.42 21.04
C LYS A 112 -6.38 19.55 19.59
N LEU A 113 -6.78 18.62 18.71
CA LEU A 113 -6.39 18.65 17.31
C LEU A 113 -7.12 19.77 16.56
N THR A 114 -6.34 20.68 16.02
CA THR A 114 -6.84 21.78 15.17
C THR A 114 -6.87 21.40 13.69
N ALA A 115 -6.21 20.30 13.32
CA ALA A 115 -6.02 19.82 11.95
C ALA A 115 -7.01 18.70 11.58
N ALA A 116 -7.25 18.50 10.27
CA ALA A 116 -8.09 17.42 9.75
C ALA A 116 -7.30 16.10 9.70
N ILE A 117 -7.44 15.32 10.76
CA ILE A 117 -6.77 14.02 10.93
C ILE A 117 -7.84 12.94 11.15
N SER A 118 -7.65 11.79 10.50
CA SER A 118 -8.46 10.59 10.76
C SER A 118 -7.58 9.46 11.22
N LYS A 119 -7.96 8.81 12.32
CA LYS A 119 -7.32 7.61 12.84
C LYS A 119 -8.25 6.42 12.62
N VAL A 120 -7.70 5.32 12.13
CA VAL A 120 -8.37 4.04 12.03
C VAL A 120 -7.58 3.04 12.85
N GLU A 121 -8.23 2.43 13.81
CA GLU A 121 -7.68 1.29 14.53
C GLU A 121 -7.89 0.03 13.68
N VAL A 122 -6.84 -0.75 13.54
CA VAL A 122 -6.89 -1.96 12.71
C VAL A 122 -7.52 -3.07 13.55
N SER A 123 -8.82 -3.27 13.33
CA SER A 123 -9.57 -4.33 13.97
C SER A 123 -9.37 -5.68 13.26
N ASP A 124 -9.69 -6.78 13.95
CA ASP A 124 -9.65 -8.13 13.39
C ASP A 124 -10.58 -8.28 12.18
N ALA A 125 -11.71 -7.56 12.16
CA ALA A 125 -12.62 -7.53 11.02
C ALA A 125 -11.99 -6.89 9.78
N MET A 126 -11.20 -5.81 9.94
CA MET A 126 -10.46 -5.20 8.83
C MET A 126 -9.34 -6.12 8.32
N VAL A 127 -8.61 -6.75 9.23
CA VAL A 127 -7.59 -7.75 8.88
C VAL A 127 -8.23 -8.93 8.15
N GLY A 128 -9.43 -9.33 8.57
CA GLY A 128 -10.20 -10.40 7.93
C GLY A 128 -10.61 -10.10 6.49
N ALA A 129 -10.94 -8.86 6.18
CA ALA A 129 -11.44 -8.45 4.86
C ALA A 129 -10.32 -8.07 3.88
N ALA A 130 -9.19 -7.56 4.35
CA ALA A 130 -8.12 -7.02 3.52
C ALA A 130 -7.00 -8.03 3.26
N LYS A 131 -6.39 -7.96 2.05
CA LYS A 131 -5.18 -8.72 1.69
C LYS A 131 -3.90 -7.92 1.96
N SER A 132 -4.01 -6.58 2.01
CA SER A 132 -2.90 -5.65 2.23
C SER A 132 -3.38 -4.43 3.01
N ILE A 133 -2.43 -3.65 3.55
CA ILE A 133 -2.70 -2.46 4.38
C ILE A 133 -3.46 -1.38 3.59
N ASP A 134 -3.05 -1.16 2.36
CA ASP A 134 -3.65 -0.19 1.45
C ASP A 134 -5.11 -0.55 1.13
N GLN A 135 -5.40 -1.84 0.89
CA GLN A 135 -6.77 -2.31 0.69
C GLN A 135 -7.63 -2.23 1.96
N ALA A 136 -7.02 -2.37 3.14
CA ALA A 136 -7.73 -2.23 4.42
C ALA A 136 -8.35 -0.84 4.62
N LEU A 137 -7.85 0.18 3.91
CA LEU A 137 -8.37 1.55 3.97
C LEU A 137 -9.60 1.78 3.09
N THR A 138 -9.99 0.79 2.25
CA THR A 138 -11.11 0.94 1.31
C THR A 138 -12.42 1.21 2.05
N GLY A 139 -13.04 2.36 1.77
CA GLY A 139 -14.32 2.75 2.36
C GLY A 139 -14.30 3.14 3.84
N GLN A 140 -13.14 3.12 4.49
CA GLN A 140 -13.03 3.37 5.94
C GLN A 140 -12.95 4.86 6.29
N ILE A 141 -12.54 5.70 5.35
CA ILE A 141 -12.18 7.09 5.67
C ILE A 141 -12.78 8.05 4.65
N ALA A 142 -13.56 9.00 5.14
CA ALA A 142 -14.10 10.07 4.30
C ALA A 142 -12.99 10.92 3.66
N GLY A 143 -13.11 11.22 2.35
CA GLY A 143 -12.14 11.98 1.57
C GLY A 143 -10.88 11.19 1.19
N VAL A 144 -10.89 9.86 1.34
CA VAL A 144 -9.85 8.95 0.86
C VAL A 144 -10.46 8.01 -0.18
N SER A 145 -9.94 8.07 -1.40
CA SER A 145 -10.30 7.15 -2.47
C SER A 145 -9.24 6.07 -2.58
N VAL A 146 -9.66 4.82 -2.50
CA VAL A 146 -8.80 3.65 -2.66
C VAL A 146 -9.29 2.86 -3.85
N THR A 147 -8.45 2.72 -4.86
CA THR A 147 -8.79 2.00 -6.10
C THR A 147 -7.78 0.87 -6.30
N ASN A 148 -8.26 -0.35 -6.36
CA ASN A 148 -7.41 -1.49 -6.69
C ASN A 148 -6.99 -1.39 -8.16
N THR A 149 -5.69 -1.44 -8.41
CA THR A 149 -5.12 -1.33 -9.76
C THR A 149 -5.29 -2.60 -10.57
N SER A 150 -5.31 -3.74 -9.89
CA SER A 150 -5.43 -5.09 -10.48
C SER A 150 -5.97 -6.08 -9.47
N GLY A 151 -6.53 -7.19 -9.93
CA GLY A 151 -6.88 -8.36 -9.12
C GLY A 151 -5.72 -9.34 -8.91
N ALA A 152 -4.54 -9.07 -9.46
CA ALA A 152 -3.39 -9.95 -9.32
C ALA A 152 -2.88 -10.00 -7.86
N PRO A 153 -2.39 -11.17 -7.40
CA PRO A 153 -1.79 -11.31 -6.09
C PRO A 153 -0.72 -10.26 -5.79
N GLY A 154 -0.85 -9.60 -4.64
CA GLY A 154 0.12 -8.58 -4.21
C GLY A 154 0.05 -7.24 -4.93
N SER A 155 -0.96 -7.01 -5.76
CA SER A 155 -1.18 -5.69 -6.40
C SER A 155 -1.53 -4.64 -5.36
N PRO A 156 -0.84 -3.47 -5.34
CA PRO A 156 -1.17 -2.39 -4.44
C PRO A 156 -2.44 -1.65 -4.88
N ALA A 157 -3.10 -1.03 -3.94
CA ALA A 157 -4.18 -0.11 -4.21
C ALA A 157 -3.64 1.32 -4.42
N LYS A 158 -4.23 2.03 -5.37
CA LYS A 158 -3.95 3.45 -5.61
C LYS A 158 -4.78 4.29 -4.65
N ILE A 159 -4.09 5.05 -3.80
CA ILE A 159 -4.73 5.88 -2.78
C ILE A 159 -4.66 7.35 -3.19
N ARG A 160 -5.76 8.05 -3.03
CA ARG A 160 -5.86 9.51 -3.21
C ARG A 160 -6.54 10.13 -2.00
N ILE A 161 -5.93 11.18 -1.46
CA ILE A 161 -6.45 11.92 -0.32
C ILE A 161 -6.89 13.30 -0.82
N ARG A 162 -8.21 13.56 -0.79
CA ARG A 162 -8.82 14.81 -1.27
C ARG A 162 -8.47 15.18 -2.72
N GLY A 163 -8.27 14.16 -3.59
CA GLY A 163 -7.91 14.35 -4.99
C GLY A 163 -6.42 14.40 -5.25
N THR A 164 -6.01 15.09 -6.30
CA THR A 164 -4.61 15.21 -6.75
C THR A 164 -4.13 16.65 -6.65
N ALA A 165 -3.02 16.88 -5.96
CA ALA A 165 -2.44 18.21 -5.75
C ALA A 165 -1.29 18.53 -6.73
N SER A 166 -0.86 17.56 -7.56
CA SER A 166 0.27 17.75 -8.48
C SER A 166 -0.09 17.35 -9.91
N MET A 167 0.42 18.11 -10.87
CA MET A 167 0.32 17.78 -12.28
C MET A 167 1.50 16.93 -12.75
N ASN A 168 2.72 17.27 -12.34
CA ASN A 168 3.96 16.66 -12.83
C ASN A 168 4.61 15.72 -11.81
N GLY A 169 4.54 16.05 -10.52
CA GLY A 169 5.10 15.24 -9.44
C GLY A 169 4.28 14.00 -9.10
N THR A 170 4.71 13.28 -8.06
CA THR A 170 3.94 12.15 -7.53
C THR A 170 2.56 12.60 -7.05
N GLN A 171 1.58 11.75 -7.24
CA GLN A 171 0.21 11.95 -6.78
C GLN A 171 -0.14 11.05 -5.60
N ASP A 172 0.78 10.22 -5.17
CA ASP A 172 0.58 9.27 -4.08
C ASP A 172 0.87 9.93 -2.73
N PRO A 173 0.16 9.55 -1.66
CA PRO A 173 0.43 10.04 -0.32
C PRO A 173 1.78 9.56 0.18
N LEU A 174 2.41 10.32 1.08
CA LEU A 174 3.62 9.93 1.75
C LEU A 174 3.31 8.87 2.82
N TRP A 175 3.99 7.73 2.77
CA TRP A 175 3.90 6.72 3.81
C TRP A 175 4.97 6.90 4.88
N VAL A 176 4.55 6.76 6.14
CA VAL A 176 5.41 6.91 7.32
C VAL A 176 5.22 5.69 8.22
N LEU A 177 6.30 4.97 8.50
CA LEU A 177 6.30 3.80 9.38
C LEU A 177 6.94 4.15 10.72
N ASP A 178 6.18 4.10 11.80
CA ASP A 178 6.62 4.42 13.16
C ASP A 178 7.46 5.72 13.25
N GLY A 179 7.09 6.74 12.45
CA GLY A 179 7.72 8.05 12.44
C GLY A 179 8.83 8.25 11.38
N ILE A 180 9.21 7.21 10.62
CA ILE A 180 10.19 7.30 9.53
C ILE A 180 9.46 7.31 8.17
N PRO A 181 9.65 8.36 7.35
CA PRO A 181 9.14 8.39 5.97
C PRO A 181 9.82 7.32 5.12
N LEU A 182 9.03 6.58 4.33
CA LEU A 182 9.53 5.54 3.43
C LEU A 182 9.76 6.07 2.01
N GLU A 183 10.73 5.48 1.31
CA GLU A 183 10.98 5.67 -0.13
C GLU A 183 10.44 4.50 -0.97
N GLY A 184 10.27 4.72 -2.29
CA GLY A 184 9.85 3.67 -3.22
C GLY A 184 8.39 3.24 -3.03
N THR A 185 7.57 4.12 -2.47
CA THR A 185 6.13 3.84 -2.26
C THR A 185 5.26 4.42 -3.38
N ASP A 186 5.85 5.21 -4.27
CA ASP A 186 5.14 5.86 -5.37
C ASP A 186 4.70 4.81 -6.42
N ILE A 187 3.44 4.83 -6.78
CA ILE A 187 2.90 4.00 -7.86
C ILE A 187 3.17 4.71 -9.19
N PRO A 188 3.82 4.07 -10.18
CA PRO A 188 4.06 4.67 -11.48
C PRO A 188 2.77 5.21 -12.12
N LYS A 189 2.89 6.33 -12.84
CA LYS A 189 1.77 6.84 -13.64
C LYS A 189 1.50 5.82 -14.76
N MET A 190 0.30 5.27 -14.76
CA MET A 190 -0.16 4.43 -15.86
C MET A 190 -0.71 5.37 -16.94
N ASP A 191 0.03 5.51 -18.02
CA ASP A 191 -0.45 6.13 -19.25
C ASP A 191 -0.85 5.05 -20.26
N ASN A 192 -1.42 5.44 -21.39
CA ASN A 192 -1.82 4.50 -22.45
C ASN A 192 -0.65 3.76 -23.12
N LYS A 193 0.60 4.06 -22.69
CA LYS A 193 1.83 3.40 -23.14
C LYS A 193 2.47 2.54 -22.05
N SER A 194 1.89 2.56 -20.85
CA SER A 194 2.33 1.72 -19.74
C SER A 194 2.01 0.27 -20.12
N SER A 195 3.04 -0.53 -20.29
CA SER A 195 2.87 -1.96 -20.52
C SER A 195 2.34 -2.64 -19.25
N ASP A 196 1.69 -3.81 -19.40
CA ASP A 196 1.29 -4.64 -18.26
C ASP A 196 2.49 -5.00 -17.35
N ASN A 197 3.72 -4.89 -17.89
CA ASN A 197 4.97 -4.98 -17.11
C ASN A 197 5.09 -3.87 -16.05
N ASP A 198 4.52 -2.70 -16.27
CA ASP A 198 4.53 -1.62 -15.26
C ASP A 198 3.58 -1.94 -14.12
N ILE A 199 2.49 -2.66 -14.39
CA ILE A 199 1.57 -3.15 -13.35
C ILE A 199 2.26 -4.16 -12.43
N VAL A 200 3.11 -5.01 -12.97
CA VAL A 200 3.90 -5.98 -12.19
C VAL A 200 4.99 -5.29 -11.36
N ASN A 201 5.51 -4.15 -11.84
CA ASN A 201 6.49 -3.34 -11.10
C ASN A 201 5.88 -2.64 -9.88
N ILE A 202 4.57 -2.46 -9.85
CA ILE A 202 3.84 -1.79 -8.76
C ILE A 202 3.93 -2.57 -7.43
N GLY A 203 4.15 -3.89 -7.47
CA GLY A 203 4.29 -4.75 -6.28
C GLY A 203 5.56 -4.51 -5.44
N GLN A 204 6.36 -3.49 -5.75
CA GLN A 204 7.67 -3.25 -5.13
C GLN A 204 7.63 -2.35 -3.89
N SER A 205 6.49 -1.74 -3.56
CA SER A 205 6.39 -0.88 -2.38
C SER A 205 6.77 -1.60 -1.09
N SER A 206 7.66 -1.00 -0.30
CA SER A 206 8.05 -1.54 1.01
C SER A 206 6.87 -1.68 1.97
N ILE A 207 5.84 -0.82 1.82
CA ILE A 207 4.61 -0.88 2.61
C ILE A 207 3.78 -2.12 2.32
N ALA A 208 3.77 -2.59 1.07
CA ALA A 208 3.03 -3.79 0.66
C ALA A 208 3.59 -5.08 1.30
N GLY A 209 4.79 -5.00 1.86
CA GLY A 209 5.43 -6.09 2.58
C GLY A 209 5.03 -6.20 4.05
N LEU A 210 4.45 -5.19 4.66
CA LEU A 210 4.04 -5.23 6.06
C LEU A 210 2.79 -6.08 6.25
N SER A 211 2.73 -6.80 7.38
CA SER A 211 1.54 -7.58 7.74
C SER A 211 0.48 -6.69 8.38
N PRO A 212 -0.78 -6.72 7.92
CA PRO A 212 -1.87 -6.03 8.61
C PRO A 212 -2.02 -6.46 10.09
N ASN A 213 -1.67 -7.70 10.42
CA ASN A 213 -1.69 -8.22 11.79
C ASN A 213 -0.75 -7.49 12.75
N ASP A 214 0.30 -6.84 12.24
CA ASP A 214 1.31 -6.13 13.06
C ASP A 214 0.98 -4.65 13.27
N ILE A 215 -0.12 -4.15 12.69
CA ILE A 215 -0.50 -2.74 12.75
C ILE A 215 -1.46 -2.53 13.92
N GLU A 216 -1.21 -1.46 14.68
CA GLU A 216 -2.07 -0.98 15.75
C GLU A 216 -3.09 0.03 15.20
N SER A 217 -2.60 1.02 14.45
CA SER A 217 -3.46 2.06 13.87
C SER A 217 -2.85 2.68 12.61
N ILE A 218 -3.73 3.24 11.79
CA ILE A 218 -3.35 4.04 10.61
C ILE A 218 -3.94 5.43 10.80
N THR A 219 -3.08 6.44 10.77
CA THR A 219 -3.47 7.85 10.87
C THR A 219 -3.29 8.54 9.54
N ILE A 220 -4.34 9.19 9.04
CA ILE A 220 -4.30 9.94 7.77
C ILE A 220 -4.36 11.42 8.04
N LEU A 221 -3.32 12.12 7.60
CA LEU A 221 -3.17 13.57 7.67
C LEU A 221 -3.65 14.17 6.35
N LYS A 222 -4.72 14.97 6.37
CA LYS A 222 -5.45 15.35 5.16
C LYS A 222 -5.28 16.82 4.76
N ASP A 223 -4.92 17.71 5.69
CA ASP A 223 -4.79 19.14 5.44
C ASP A 223 -3.39 19.67 5.71
N ALA A 224 -3.13 20.91 5.30
CA ALA A 224 -1.82 21.53 5.48
C ALA A 224 -1.42 21.69 6.96
N ALA A 225 -2.37 21.87 7.88
CA ALA A 225 -2.08 21.99 9.31
C ALA A 225 -1.51 20.68 9.88
N ALA A 226 -1.96 19.52 9.34
CA ALA A 226 -1.46 18.21 9.73
C ALA A 226 -0.16 17.84 8.98
N THR A 227 -0.04 18.22 7.71
CA THR A 227 1.00 17.68 6.81
C THR A 227 2.21 18.60 6.64
N ALA A 228 2.10 19.90 6.96
CA ALA A 228 3.20 20.86 6.77
C ALA A 228 4.51 20.43 7.46
N ILE A 229 4.43 19.71 8.58
CA ILE A 229 5.60 19.19 9.29
C ILE A 229 6.37 18.13 8.50
N TYR A 230 5.75 17.49 7.48
CA TYR A 230 6.37 16.53 6.58
C TYR A 230 7.00 17.17 5.33
N GLY A 231 6.84 18.49 5.18
CA GLY A 231 7.54 19.28 4.18
C GLY A 231 7.05 19.09 2.75
N ALA A 232 7.99 19.24 1.82
CA ALA A 232 7.75 19.27 0.38
C ALA A 232 7.34 17.92 -0.26
N ARG A 233 6.99 16.91 0.52
CA ARG A 233 6.53 15.59 0.04
C ARG A 233 5.09 15.28 0.45
N ALA A 234 4.43 16.20 1.12
CA ALA A 234 3.17 15.93 1.81
C ALA A 234 1.95 16.61 1.20
N ALA A 235 2.06 17.17 -0.02
CA ALA A 235 0.94 17.84 -0.69
C ALA A 235 -0.24 16.90 -0.98
N ASN A 236 0.03 15.61 -1.21
CA ASN A 236 -1.00 14.60 -1.46
C ASN A 236 -1.50 13.91 -0.18
N GLY A 237 -1.17 14.46 1.01
CA GLY A 237 -1.47 13.87 2.30
C GLY A 237 -0.39 12.91 2.80
N VAL A 238 -0.54 12.48 4.05
CA VAL A 238 0.39 11.57 4.72
C VAL A 238 -0.38 10.44 5.39
N ILE A 239 0.11 9.21 5.22
CA ILE A 239 -0.41 8.01 5.88
C ILE A 239 0.63 7.53 6.88
N VAL A 240 0.30 7.67 8.17
CA VAL A 240 1.16 7.25 9.27
C VAL A 240 0.70 5.88 9.76
N VAL A 241 1.56 4.90 9.64
CA VAL A 241 1.35 3.54 10.13
C VAL A 241 2.03 3.40 11.49
N THR A 242 1.24 3.08 12.50
CA THR A 242 1.75 2.75 13.85
C THR A 242 1.63 1.25 14.05
N THR A 243 2.73 0.60 14.36
CA THR A 243 2.76 -0.86 14.56
C THR A 243 2.59 -1.22 16.04
N LYS A 244 2.11 -2.45 16.29
CA LYS A 244 1.90 -3.00 17.63
C LYS A 244 3.19 -2.96 18.44
N ARG A 245 3.06 -2.74 19.76
CA ARG A 245 4.16 -2.66 20.72
C ARG A 245 3.92 -3.62 21.87
N GLY A 246 5.00 -4.03 22.53
CA GLY A 246 4.90 -4.77 23.78
C GLY A 246 4.31 -3.91 24.90
N LYS A 247 3.53 -4.52 25.76
CA LYS A 247 2.99 -3.92 27.00
C LYS A 247 3.59 -4.62 28.21
N THR A 248 3.67 -3.92 29.32
CA THR A 248 4.08 -4.52 30.60
C THR A 248 3.03 -5.56 30.99
N GLY A 249 3.49 -6.79 31.33
CA GLY A 249 2.60 -7.90 31.68
C GLY A 249 3.22 -9.24 31.31
N LYS A 250 2.49 -10.31 31.61
CA LYS A 250 2.87 -11.67 31.22
C LYS A 250 2.93 -11.80 29.70
N PRO A 251 3.80 -12.67 29.16
CA PRO A 251 3.83 -12.95 27.74
C PRO A 251 2.48 -13.45 27.24
N VAL A 252 1.99 -12.81 26.16
CA VAL A 252 0.76 -13.22 25.44
C VAL A 252 1.19 -13.70 24.07
N VAL A 253 0.77 -14.92 23.72
CA VAL A 253 1.01 -15.52 22.41
C VAL A 253 -0.32 -15.49 21.65
N ASN A 254 -0.32 -14.89 20.45
CA ASN A 254 -1.47 -14.91 19.55
C ASN A 254 -1.11 -15.69 18.30
N PHE A 255 -1.98 -16.59 17.90
CA PHE A 255 -1.91 -17.28 16.63
C PHE A 255 -3.15 -16.95 15.81
N ASN A 256 -2.97 -16.46 14.61
CA ASN A 256 -4.04 -16.10 13.69
C ASN A 256 -3.85 -16.83 12.36
N THR A 257 -4.92 -17.42 11.85
CA THR A 257 -4.95 -18.05 10.54
C THR A 257 -6.16 -17.57 9.77
N LYS A 258 -5.96 -17.33 8.49
CA LYS A 258 -7.03 -16.88 7.59
C LYS A 258 -6.97 -17.68 6.29
N LEU A 259 -8.12 -18.22 5.90
CA LEU A 259 -8.35 -18.89 4.64
C LEU A 259 -9.36 -18.09 3.83
N THR A 260 -8.96 -17.63 2.64
CA THR A 260 -9.84 -16.88 1.75
C THR A 260 -10.05 -17.65 0.46
N TYR A 261 -11.30 -17.95 0.15
CA TYR A 261 -11.71 -18.53 -1.12
C TYR A 261 -12.15 -17.42 -2.07
N THR A 262 -11.59 -17.40 -3.27
CA THR A 262 -11.96 -16.47 -4.34
C THR A 262 -12.47 -17.31 -5.51
N PRO A 263 -13.76 -17.23 -5.83
CA PRO A 263 -14.35 -18.01 -6.94
C PRO A 263 -13.75 -17.58 -8.27
N ASN A 264 -13.91 -18.44 -9.29
CA ASN A 264 -13.57 -18.13 -10.66
C ASN A 264 -14.29 -16.87 -11.15
N LEU A 265 -13.76 -16.26 -12.21
CA LEU A 265 -14.35 -15.08 -12.83
C LEU A 265 -15.67 -15.46 -13.51
N GLU A 266 -16.73 -14.75 -13.19
CA GLU A 266 -17.99 -14.89 -13.88
C GLU A 266 -18.00 -14.02 -15.16
N THR A 267 -17.95 -14.67 -16.32
CA THR A 267 -17.91 -14.00 -17.63
C THR A 267 -19.29 -13.92 -18.31
N SER A 268 -20.33 -14.54 -17.74
CA SER A 268 -21.71 -14.52 -18.28
C SER A 268 -22.24 -13.12 -18.53
N ARG A 269 -21.83 -12.15 -17.71
CA ARG A 269 -22.22 -10.73 -17.84
C ARG A 269 -21.58 -10.00 -19.03
N LEU A 270 -20.57 -10.59 -19.65
CA LEU A 270 -19.88 -9.97 -20.79
C LEU A 270 -20.68 -10.10 -22.09
N ASN A 271 -21.69 -10.99 -22.13
CA ASN A 271 -22.51 -11.27 -23.30
C ASN A 271 -21.67 -11.54 -24.56
N LEU A 272 -20.65 -12.39 -24.42
CA LEU A 272 -19.80 -12.82 -25.53
C LEU A 272 -20.59 -13.71 -26.48
N LEU A 273 -20.31 -13.61 -27.77
CA LEU A 273 -20.92 -14.47 -28.79
C LEU A 273 -20.46 -15.92 -28.61
N ASN A 274 -21.39 -16.85 -28.72
CA ASN A 274 -21.05 -18.25 -28.88
C ASN A 274 -20.59 -18.56 -30.33
N SER A 275 -20.17 -19.77 -30.60
CA SER A 275 -19.61 -20.13 -31.91
C SER A 275 -20.63 -20.01 -33.05
N GLU A 276 -21.88 -20.38 -32.83
CA GLU A 276 -22.92 -20.28 -33.86
C GLU A 276 -23.18 -18.81 -34.17
N GLU A 277 -23.33 -17.97 -33.15
CA GLU A 277 -23.57 -16.53 -33.32
C GLU A 277 -22.40 -15.84 -34.01
N LYS A 278 -21.16 -16.18 -33.60
CA LYS A 278 -19.93 -15.66 -34.18
C LYS A 278 -19.81 -16.03 -35.67
N VAL A 279 -19.99 -17.32 -36.01
CA VAL A 279 -19.91 -17.81 -37.39
C VAL A 279 -21.02 -17.19 -38.25
N ASN A 280 -22.25 -17.03 -37.72
CA ASN A 280 -23.34 -16.38 -38.44
C ASN A 280 -23.03 -14.90 -38.68
N LEU A 281 -22.43 -14.20 -37.70
CA LEU A 281 -21.98 -12.82 -37.89
C LEU A 281 -20.88 -12.72 -38.95
N GLU A 282 -19.92 -13.62 -38.97
CA GLU A 282 -18.85 -13.66 -39.98
C GLU A 282 -19.42 -13.91 -41.38
N LEU A 283 -20.36 -14.84 -41.51
CA LEU A 283 -21.06 -15.09 -42.74
C LEU A 283 -21.79 -13.88 -43.27
N GLN A 284 -22.51 -13.17 -42.38
CA GLN A 284 -23.21 -11.92 -42.73
C GLN A 284 -22.22 -10.84 -43.16
N MET A 285 -21.12 -10.65 -42.39
CA MET A 285 -20.07 -9.70 -42.72
C MET A 285 -19.43 -10.00 -44.07
N MET A 286 -19.16 -11.26 -44.39
CA MET A 286 -18.60 -11.66 -45.71
C MET A 286 -19.54 -11.35 -46.84
N LYS A 287 -20.85 -11.45 -46.66
CA LYS A 287 -21.88 -11.17 -47.65
C LYS A 287 -22.10 -9.67 -47.84
N GLU A 288 -22.15 -8.91 -46.77
CA GLU A 288 -22.54 -7.48 -46.78
C GLU A 288 -21.34 -6.54 -46.94
N ALA A 289 -20.12 -7.03 -46.79
CA ALA A 289 -18.94 -6.18 -46.86
C ALA A 289 -18.74 -5.60 -48.28
N PRO A 290 -19.20 -4.40 -48.59
CA PRO A 290 -18.89 -3.77 -49.87
C PRO A 290 -17.40 -3.34 -49.84
N PHE A 291 -16.73 -3.47 -50.97
CA PHE A 291 -15.54 -2.71 -51.24
C PHE A 291 -15.87 -1.22 -51.04
N ASN A 292 -15.39 -0.59 -50.00
CA ASN A 292 -15.49 0.85 -49.98
C ASN A 292 -14.57 1.40 -51.09
N LYS A 293 -14.94 2.56 -51.63
CA LYS A 293 -14.18 3.22 -52.71
C LYS A 293 -12.72 3.58 -52.37
N TRP A 294 -12.27 3.29 -51.14
CA TRP A 294 -10.93 3.50 -50.63
C TRP A 294 -10.10 2.20 -50.59
N GLY A 295 -10.64 1.06 -51.05
CA GLY A 295 -9.96 -0.22 -51.07
C GLY A 295 -9.70 -0.84 -49.68
N PHE A 296 -10.31 -0.30 -48.63
CA PHE A 296 -10.26 -0.91 -47.30
C PHE A 296 -11.33 -1.96 -47.18
N TYR A 297 -10.95 -3.20 -46.93
CA TYR A 297 -11.90 -4.24 -46.54
C TYR A 297 -12.44 -3.88 -45.15
N PRO A 298 -13.76 -3.84 -44.96
CA PRO A 298 -14.34 -3.65 -43.64
C PRO A 298 -14.07 -4.80 -42.69
N ILE A 299 -13.70 -5.96 -43.20
CA ILE A 299 -13.19 -7.09 -42.45
C ILE A 299 -11.66 -7.06 -42.55
N PRO A 300 -10.96 -7.08 -41.42
CA PRO A 300 -9.52 -7.15 -41.43
C PRO A 300 -9.03 -8.29 -42.30
N VAL A 301 -8.04 -8.04 -43.12
CA VAL A 301 -7.34 -9.06 -43.99
C VAL A 301 -6.86 -10.25 -43.18
N TYR A 302 -6.73 -10.12 -41.89
CA TYR A 302 -6.32 -11.10 -40.90
C TYR A 302 -7.24 -12.31 -40.80
N SER A 303 -8.54 -12.14 -41.04
CA SER A 303 -9.53 -13.23 -41.02
C SER A 303 -9.33 -14.26 -42.15
N GLU A 304 -8.47 -13.97 -43.13
CA GLU A 304 -8.19 -14.92 -44.20
C GLU A 304 -7.47 -16.21 -43.74
N LYS A 305 -6.97 -16.24 -42.51
CA LYS A 305 -6.25 -17.40 -41.93
C LYS A 305 -7.05 -18.14 -40.86
N GLY A 306 -8.26 -17.69 -40.55
CA GLY A 306 -9.14 -18.34 -39.59
C GLY A 306 -10.61 -18.17 -39.90
N GLY A 307 -11.45 -18.85 -39.15
CA GLY A 307 -12.90 -18.74 -39.22
C GLY A 307 -13.51 -19.05 -40.60
N VAL A 308 -14.62 -18.40 -40.89
CA VAL A 308 -15.36 -18.56 -42.15
C VAL A 308 -14.53 -18.11 -43.36
N ALA A 309 -13.76 -17.04 -43.22
CA ALA A 309 -12.96 -16.49 -44.30
C ALA A 309 -11.87 -17.48 -44.78
N ALA A 310 -11.22 -18.16 -43.85
CA ALA A 310 -10.21 -19.17 -44.18
C ALA A 310 -10.83 -20.34 -44.95
N ILE A 311 -12.01 -20.80 -44.56
CA ILE A 311 -12.74 -21.86 -45.24
C ILE A 311 -13.13 -21.44 -46.67
N LEU A 312 -13.72 -20.25 -46.80
CA LEU A 312 -14.14 -19.72 -48.10
C LEU A 312 -12.92 -19.53 -49.03
N LYS A 313 -11.78 -19.13 -48.54
CA LYS A 313 -10.54 -18.98 -49.28
C LYS A 313 -9.96 -20.33 -49.67
N GLN A 314 -9.94 -21.30 -48.76
CA GLN A 314 -9.44 -22.66 -49.02
C GLN A 314 -10.14 -23.34 -50.17
N TYR A 315 -11.45 -23.16 -50.29
CA TYR A 315 -12.28 -23.72 -51.33
C TYR A 315 -12.45 -22.81 -52.55
N ASN A 316 -11.84 -21.63 -52.62
CA ASN A 316 -12.00 -20.58 -53.64
C ASN A 316 -13.47 -20.16 -53.82
N LEU A 317 -14.20 -20.03 -52.72
CA LEU A 317 -15.66 -19.77 -52.75
C LEU A 317 -16.03 -18.33 -52.31
N MET A 318 -15.04 -17.46 -52.06
CA MET A 318 -15.29 -16.11 -51.52
C MET A 318 -16.27 -15.30 -52.39
N ASP A 319 -16.02 -15.20 -53.70
CA ASP A 319 -16.86 -14.45 -54.64
C ASP A 319 -18.20 -15.12 -54.87
N ILE A 320 -18.18 -16.48 -54.98
CA ILE A 320 -19.41 -17.26 -55.14
C ILE A 320 -20.34 -17.09 -53.94
N TYR A 321 -19.77 -17.09 -52.72
CA TYR A 321 -20.56 -16.83 -51.50
C TYR A 321 -21.18 -15.41 -51.47
N ARG A 322 -20.47 -14.39 -51.94
CA ARG A 322 -20.96 -13.02 -52.04
C ARG A 322 -22.16 -12.91 -53.00
N GLU A 323 -22.09 -13.62 -54.15
CA GLU A 323 -23.12 -13.61 -55.14
C GLU A 323 -24.33 -14.46 -54.78
N LYS A 324 -24.10 -15.70 -54.38
CA LYS A 324 -25.14 -16.74 -54.24
C LYS A 324 -25.45 -17.10 -52.77
N GLY A 325 -24.67 -16.59 -51.83
CA GLY A 325 -24.82 -16.91 -50.40
C GLY A 325 -24.54 -18.36 -50.08
N TRP A 326 -25.21 -18.91 -49.10
CA TRP A 326 -25.02 -20.28 -48.60
C TRP A 326 -25.22 -21.37 -49.65
N GLU A 327 -26.20 -21.14 -50.55
CA GLU A 327 -26.52 -22.09 -51.62
C GLU A 327 -25.41 -22.22 -52.69
N GLY A 328 -24.53 -21.24 -52.79
CA GLY A 328 -23.37 -21.28 -53.69
C GLY A 328 -22.18 -22.06 -53.09
N LEU A 329 -22.24 -22.52 -51.88
CA LEU A 329 -21.16 -23.25 -51.22
C LEU A 329 -21.21 -24.72 -51.56
N THR A 330 -20.03 -25.34 -51.69
CA THR A 330 -19.91 -26.81 -51.83
C THR A 330 -20.26 -27.51 -50.51
N PRO A 331 -20.75 -28.77 -50.55
CA PRO A 331 -21.05 -29.54 -49.34
C PRO A 331 -19.90 -29.61 -48.35
N GLU A 332 -18.65 -29.71 -48.84
CA GLU A 332 -17.45 -29.76 -48.01
C GLU A 332 -17.25 -28.43 -47.25
N ALA A 333 -17.41 -27.29 -47.92
CA ALA A 333 -17.31 -25.98 -47.29
C ALA A 333 -18.43 -25.77 -46.28
N GLN A 334 -19.68 -26.13 -46.60
CA GLN A 334 -20.79 -26.10 -45.67
C GLN A 334 -20.57 -26.93 -44.44
N ASN A 335 -20.04 -28.17 -44.61
CA ASN A 335 -19.70 -29.04 -43.49
C ASN A 335 -18.57 -28.45 -42.61
N ALA A 336 -17.55 -27.86 -43.23
CA ALA A 336 -16.47 -27.21 -42.50
C ALA A 336 -16.99 -26.01 -41.68
N ILE A 337 -17.86 -25.18 -42.26
CA ILE A 337 -18.47 -24.06 -41.53
C ILE A 337 -19.41 -24.56 -40.43
N ASN A 338 -20.21 -25.59 -40.66
CA ASN A 338 -21.07 -26.18 -39.65
C ASN A 338 -20.27 -26.79 -38.50
N ARG A 339 -19.08 -27.35 -38.80
CA ARG A 339 -18.15 -27.81 -37.73
C ARG A 339 -17.73 -26.66 -36.81
N LEU A 340 -17.40 -25.48 -37.37
CA LEU A 340 -17.07 -24.31 -36.53
C LEU A 340 -18.24 -23.94 -35.58
N LYS A 341 -19.49 -24.00 -36.09
CA LYS A 341 -20.67 -23.73 -35.27
C LYS A 341 -20.89 -24.71 -34.12
N SER A 342 -20.42 -25.95 -34.27
CA SER A 342 -20.61 -27.02 -33.28
C SER A 342 -19.60 -27.02 -32.17
N ILE A 343 -18.44 -26.39 -32.37
CA ILE A 343 -17.38 -26.22 -31.36
C ILE A 343 -17.73 -24.98 -30.52
N ASN A 344 -17.69 -25.09 -29.22
CA ASN A 344 -17.85 -23.93 -28.34
C ASN A 344 -16.89 -24.02 -27.13
N THR A 345 -15.71 -23.49 -27.31
CA THR A 345 -14.65 -23.49 -26.31
C THR A 345 -14.94 -22.47 -25.23
N ASP A 346 -15.09 -22.92 -24.00
CA ASP A 346 -15.18 -22.03 -22.85
C ASP A 346 -13.79 -21.59 -22.39
N TRP A 347 -13.37 -20.43 -22.85
CA TRP A 347 -12.08 -19.84 -22.49
C TRP A 347 -11.98 -19.45 -21.02
N ASN A 348 -13.11 -19.23 -20.35
CA ASN A 348 -13.10 -18.93 -18.94
C ASN A 348 -12.66 -20.14 -18.11
N ASP A 349 -13.21 -21.31 -18.40
CA ASP A 349 -12.83 -22.55 -17.70
C ASP A 349 -11.39 -22.99 -17.96
N ILE A 350 -10.88 -22.67 -19.16
CA ILE A 350 -9.49 -23.00 -19.55
C ILE A 350 -8.48 -22.07 -18.89
N LEU A 351 -8.79 -20.76 -18.83
CA LEU A 351 -7.81 -19.74 -18.45
C LEU A 351 -7.86 -19.35 -16.98
N PHE A 352 -8.97 -19.62 -16.29
CA PHE A 352 -9.15 -19.21 -14.91
C PHE A 352 -9.55 -20.40 -14.03
N ARG A 353 -9.37 -20.22 -12.75
CA ARG A 353 -9.72 -21.20 -11.71
C ARG A 353 -10.14 -20.50 -10.43
N ASP A 354 -10.77 -21.26 -9.55
CA ASP A 354 -10.91 -20.86 -8.16
C ASP A 354 -9.54 -20.68 -7.49
N ALA A 355 -9.44 -19.73 -6.60
CA ALA A 355 -8.19 -19.41 -5.93
C ALA A 355 -8.36 -19.47 -4.40
N ILE A 356 -7.31 -19.91 -3.73
CA ILE A 356 -7.24 -19.98 -2.27
C ILE A 356 -6.06 -19.16 -1.78
N THR A 357 -6.31 -18.25 -0.85
CA THR A 357 -5.29 -17.53 -0.11
C THR A 357 -5.21 -18.07 1.30
N GLN A 358 -4.00 -18.33 1.77
CA GLN A 358 -3.70 -18.85 3.11
C GLN A 358 -2.79 -17.86 3.82
N GLU A 359 -3.15 -17.48 5.04
CA GLU A 359 -2.36 -16.60 5.88
C GLU A 359 -2.19 -17.22 7.26
N TYR A 360 -0.98 -17.18 7.77
CA TYR A 360 -0.61 -17.66 9.10
C TYR A 360 0.21 -16.58 9.78
N ASN A 361 -0.15 -16.24 11.01
CA ASN A 361 0.58 -15.27 11.81
C ASN A 361 0.69 -15.76 13.25
N ILE A 362 1.88 -15.71 13.81
CA ILE A 362 2.12 -15.94 15.22
C ILE A 362 2.83 -14.73 15.80
N SER A 363 2.34 -14.22 16.92
CA SER A 363 2.99 -13.13 17.61
C SER A 363 3.10 -13.39 19.10
N ILE A 364 4.16 -12.85 19.70
CA ILE A 364 4.38 -12.85 21.14
C ILE A 364 4.65 -11.43 21.61
N SER A 365 3.92 -10.97 22.61
CA SER A 365 4.11 -9.67 23.23
C SER A 365 4.12 -9.78 24.74
N GLY A 366 4.88 -8.90 25.39
CA GLY A 366 4.96 -8.90 26.85
C GLY A 366 6.04 -7.96 27.34
N GLY A 367 6.34 -8.03 28.62
CA GLY A 367 7.45 -7.27 29.20
C GLY A 367 7.31 -6.99 30.68
N SER A 368 8.33 -6.35 31.20
CA SER A 368 8.40 -5.79 32.53
C SER A 368 8.40 -4.25 32.46
N GLU A 369 8.48 -3.57 33.61
CA GLU A 369 8.68 -2.11 33.65
C GLU A 369 9.95 -1.64 32.93
N LYS A 370 10.97 -2.51 32.83
CA LYS A 370 12.24 -2.18 32.19
C LYS A 370 12.31 -2.57 30.71
N VAL A 371 11.67 -3.67 30.31
CA VAL A 371 11.76 -4.20 28.94
C VAL A 371 10.38 -4.55 28.45
N THR A 372 10.00 -4.05 27.29
CA THR A 372 8.80 -4.48 26.57
C THR A 372 9.17 -4.96 25.18
N TYR A 373 8.50 -6.01 24.70
CA TYR A 373 8.78 -6.60 23.40
C TYR A 373 7.51 -7.02 22.67
N TYR A 374 7.56 -6.94 21.35
CA TYR A 374 6.61 -7.50 20.41
C TYR A 374 7.37 -8.18 19.28
N ASN A 375 7.14 -9.46 19.06
CA ASN A 375 7.72 -10.21 17.96
C ASN A 375 6.61 -10.93 17.20
N SER A 376 6.67 -10.91 15.87
CA SER A 376 5.68 -11.53 15.01
C SER A 376 6.36 -12.18 13.81
N LEU A 377 5.85 -13.36 13.43
CA LEU A 377 6.20 -14.06 12.21
C LEU A 377 4.92 -14.31 11.42
N GLY A 378 4.94 -13.97 10.15
CA GLY A 378 3.82 -14.16 9.25
C GLY A 378 4.22 -14.86 7.96
N TYR A 379 3.35 -15.73 7.45
CA TYR A 379 3.47 -16.35 6.15
C TYR A 379 2.14 -16.23 5.40
N THR A 380 2.19 -15.76 4.16
CA THR A 380 1.04 -15.65 3.27
C THR A 380 1.34 -16.36 1.97
N LEU A 381 0.42 -17.20 1.51
CA LEU A 381 0.41 -17.78 0.18
C LEU A 381 -0.90 -17.37 -0.52
N GLU A 382 -0.80 -16.51 -1.51
CA GLU A 382 -1.91 -16.03 -2.30
C GLU A 382 -1.82 -16.62 -3.72
N ASN A 383 -2.77 -17.47 -4.09
CA ASN A 383 -2.92 -17.94 -5.46
C ASN A 383 -3.89 -17.04 -6.22
N GLY A 384 -3.57 -16.76 -7.48
CA GLY A 384 -4.46 -16.02 -8.38
C GLY A 384 -5.46 -16.93 -9.09
N ASN A 385 -6.54 -16.32 -9.60
CA ASN A 385 -7.50 -17.01 -10.46
C ASN A 385 -6.85 -17.46 -11.79
N ILE A 386 -5.76 -16.83 -12.21
CA ILE A 386 -4.99 -17.27 -13.37
C ILE A 386 -3.99 -18.34 -12.91
N PRO A 387 -4.02 -19.57 -13.46
CA PRO A 387 -3.06 -20.62 -13.13
C PRO A 387 -1.62 -20.15 -13.37
N GLY A 388 -0.70 -20.46 -12.43
CA GLY A 388 0.69 -20.02 -12.48
C GLY A 388 0.95 -18.63 -11.88
N VAL A 389 -0.09 -17.84 -11.59
CA VAL A 389 0.04 -16.54 -10.90
C VAL A 389 -0.09 -16.77 -9.39
N SER A 390 0.92 -16.33 -8.63
CA SER A 390 0.93 -16.50 -7.18
C SER A 390 1.88 -15.52 -6.50
N LEU A 391 1.58 -15.22 -5.22
CA LEU A 391 2.44 -14.48 -4.31
C LEU A 391 2.68 -15.32 -3.06
N SER A 392 3.95 -15.47 -2.66
CA SER A 392 4.29 -15.91 -1.30
C SER A 392 5.03 -14.80 -0.56
N ARG A 393 4.66 -14.57 0.70
CA ARG A 393 5.23 -13.51 1.52
C ARG A 393 5.56 -14.05 2.91
N PHE A 394 6.79 -13.83 3.33
CA PHE A 394 7.26 -14.05 4.69
C PHE A 394 7.50 -12.69 5.36
N ASN A 395 7.03 -12.52 6.58
CA ASN A 395 7.16 -11.31 7.38
C ASN A 395 7.80 -11.62 8.73
N LEU A 396 8.67 -10.73 9.17
CA LEU A 396 9.22 -10.68 10.51
C LEU A 396 9.07 -9.25 11.05
N THR A 397 8.45 -9.12 12.20
CA THR A 397 8.41 -7.87 12.97
C THR A 397 9.01 -8.14 14.35
N SER A 398 10.02 -7.37 14.75
CA SER A 398 10.63 -7.44 16.07
C SER A 398 10.80 -6.05 16.63
N LYS A 399 10.20 -5.79 17.78
CA LYS A 399 10.27 -4.51 18.48
C LYS A 399 10.63 -4.76 19.94
N THR A 400 11.67 -4.08 20.41
CA THR A 400 12.07 -4.14 21.81
C THR A 400 12.37 -2.74 22.29
N SER A 401 11.82 -2.38 23.43
CA SER A 401 12.12 -1.13 24.14
C SER A 401 12.68 -1.44 25.51
N TYR A 402 13.74 -0.74 25.89
CA TYR A 402 14.43 -0.90 27.15
C TYR A 402 14.51 0.44 27.90
N GLN A 403 13.92 0.49 29.10
CA GLN A 403 14.02 1.62 30.03
C GLN A 403 15.29 1.44 30.86
N ILE A 404 16.37 2.10 30.45
CA ILE A 404 17.67 2.00 31.13
C ILE A 404 17.58 2.60 32.52
N ASN A 405 17.01 3.80 32.63
CA ASN A 405 16.75 4.48 33.88
C ASN A 405 15.57 5.47 33.64
N LYS A 406 15.21 6.28 34.62
CA LYS A 406 14.08 7.25 34.49
C LYS A 406 14.30 8.28 33.38
N LEU A 407 15.55 8.62 33.06
CA LEU A 407 15.90 9.60 32.03
C LEU A 407 15.97 8.97 30.63
N LEU A 408 16.53 7.75 30.48
CA LEU A 408 16.93 7.17 29.21
C LEU A 408 16.12 5.91 28.88
N LYS A 409 15.44 5.95 27.74
CA LYS A 409 14.80 4.81 27.10
C LYS A 409 15.39 4.62 25.70
N VAL A 410 15.68 3.39 25.34
CA VAL A 410 16.14 3.00 24.00
C VAL A 410 15.19 2.00 23.38
N GLY A 411 15.07 2.04 22.07
CA GLY A 411 14.21 1.14 21.31
C GLY A 411 14.87 0.67 20.02
N VAL A 412 14.55 -0.54 19.62
CA VAL A 412 14.93 -1.12 18.33
C VAL A 412 13.70 -1.75 17.72
N SER A 413 13.42 -1.42 16.47
CA SER A 413 12.36 -2.02 15.68
C SER A 413 12.93 -2.51 14.37
N ILE A 414 12.64 -3.76 14.00
CA ILE A 414 13.07 -4.39 12.74
C ILE A 414 11.83 -4.93 12.06
N PHE A 415 11.64 -4.54 10.81
CA PHE A 415 10.60 -5.01 9.91
C PHE A 415 11.29 -5.62 8.70
N ALA A 416 11.21 -6.93 8.55
CA ALA A 416 11.77 -7.62 7.39
C ALA A 416 10.68 -8.39 6.67
N ASN A 417 10.72 -8.36 5.35
CA ASN A 417 9.84 -9.19 4.54
C ASN A 417 10.55 -9.70 3.30
N ARG A 418 10.15 -10.87 2.86
CA ARG A 418 10.55 -11.44 1.58
C ARG A 418 9.31 -11.87 0.83
N ARG A 419 9.13 -11.29 -0.36
CA ARG A 419 8.01 -11.58 -1.26
C ARG A 419 8.54 -12.24 -2.52
N LYS A 420 7.93 -13.34 -2.92
CA LYS A 420 8.15 -13.97 -4.24
C LYS A 420 6.85 -13.88 -4.99
N ASN A 421 6.86 -13.20 -6.11
CA ASN A 421 5.74 -13.10 -7.03
C ASN A 421 6.07 -13.83 -8.33
N THR A 422 5.13 -14.62 -8.82
CA THR A 422 5.21 -15.32 -10.09
C THR A 422 4.01 -14.92 -10.92
N THR A 423 4.25 -14.53 -12.16
CA THR A 423 3.22 -14.14 -13.12
C THR A 423 3.63 -14.54 -14.53
N PHE A 424 2.78 -14.31 -15.50
CA PHE A 424 3.08 -14.53 -16.91
C PHE A 424 3.88 -13.36 -17.50
N LEU A 425 4.55 -13.61 -18.61
CA LEU A 425 5.21 -12.56 -19.39
C LEU A 425 4.19 -11.94 -20.33
N THR A 426 4.13 -10.61 -20.37
CA THR A 426 3.25 -9.86 -21.25
C THR A 426 3.97 -9.42 -22.52
N ASP A 427 3.25 -9.42 -23.65
CA ASP A 427 3.72 -8.91 -24.94
C ASP A 427 3.23 -7.49 -25.20
N THR A 428 3.73 -6.87 -26.25
CA THR A 428 3.37 -5.50 -26.65
C THR A 428 1.90 -5.34 -27.05
N TYR A 429 1.26 -6.45 -27.49
CA TYR A 429 -0.12 -6.44 -28.00
C TYR A 429 -1.14 -6.88 -26.95
N GLY A 430 -0.70 -7.33 -25.78
CA GLY A 430 -1.56 -7.82 -24.70
C GLY A 430 -2.14 -9.22 -24.94
N LEU A 431 -1.78 -9.90 -26.02
CA LEU A 431 -2.31 -11.25 -26.35
C LEU A 431 -1.97 -12.29 -25.29
N THR A 432 -0.81 -12.16 -24.66
CA THR A 432 -0.36 -13.07 -23.60
C THR A 432 -1.07 -12.83 -22.26
N ASN A 433 -1.90 -11.77 -22.18
CA ASN A 433 -2.75 -11.51 -21.02
C ASN A 433 -4.01 -12.38 -21.08
N PRO A 434 -4.21 -13.36 -20.19
CA PRO A 434 -5.36 -14.27 -20.24
C PRO A 434 -6.71 -13.56 -20.14
N VAL A 435 -6.80 -12.45 -19.39
CA VAL A 435 -8.03 -11.68 -19.26
C VAL A 435 -8.39 -10.96 -20.56
N TYR A 436 -7.41 -10.43 -21.27
CA TYR A 436 -7.64 -9.86 -22.60
C TYR A 436 -7.97 -10.93 -23.61
N TYR A 437 -7.16 -12.01 -23.65
CA TYR A 437 -7.35 -13.12 -24.60
C TYR A 437 -8.71 -13.79 -24.47
N SER A 438 -9.21 -14.04 -23.25
CA SER A 438 -10.51 -14.66 -23.03
C SER A 438 -11.69 -13.87 -23.65
N ARG A 439 -11.50 -12.58 -23.94
CA ARG A 439 -12.53 -11.71 -24.55
C ARG A 439 -12.47 -11.64 -26.06
N ILE A 440 -11.29 -11.92 -26.63
CA ILE A 440 -11.06 -11.81 -28.09
C ILE A 440 -10.90 -13.16 -28.77
N ALA A 441 -10.60 -14.22 -28.01
CA ALA A 441 -10.43 -15.57 -28.56
C ALA A 441 -11.71 -16.07 -29.23
N ASN A 442 -11.55 -16.72 -30.38
CA ASN A 442 -12.66 -17.28 -31.09
C ASN A 442 -13.26 -18.48 -30.34
N PRO A 443 -14.57 -18.52 -30.09
CA PRO A 443 -15.19 -19.62 -29.36
C PRO A 443 -15.16 -20.96 -30.13
N TYR A 444 -14.99 -20.93 -31.44
CA TYR A 444 -14.83 -22.15 -32.28
C TYR A 444 -13.38 -22.63 -32.36
N PHE A 445 -12.42 -21.96 -31.70
CA PHE A 445 -11.03 -22.37 -31.69
C PHE A 445 -10.74 -23.34 -30.55
N GLU A 446 -10.21 -24.53 -30.90
CA GLU A 446 -9.76 -25.56 -29.95
C GLU A 446 -8.27 -25.40 -29.72
N PRO A 447 -7.78 -25.32 -28.47
CA PRO A 447 -6.35 -25.13 -28.21
C PRO A 447 -5.48 -26.36 -28.48
N PHE A 448 -6.10 -27.58 -28.61
CA PHE A 448 -5.43 -28.83 -28.83
C PHE A 448 -6.14 -29.65 -29.92
N ASP A 449 -5.37 -30.46 -30.66
CA ASP A 449 -5.92 -31.48 -31.52
C ASP A 449 -6.28 -32.76 -30.74
N ASN A 450 -6.81 -33.76 -31.43
CA ASN A 450 -7.19 -35.05 -30.84
C ASN A 450 -5.98 -35.84 -30.27
N ASN A 451 -4.74 -35.49 -30.66
CA ASN A 451 -3.51 -36.11 -30.19
C ASN A 451 -2.85 -35.27 -29.09
N ASN A 452 -3.54 -34.23 -28.57
CA ASN A 452 -3.05 -33.30 -27.55
C ASN A 452 -1.86 -32.44 -28.02
N ASN A 453 -1.72 -32.18 -29.32
CA ASN A 453 -0.79 -31.21 -29.85
C ASN A 453 -1.43 -29.84 -29.87
N TYR A 454 -0.63 -28.80 -29.69
CA TYR A 454 -1.11 -27.39 -29.74
C TYR A 454 -1.62 -27.07 -31.14
N LEU A 455 -2.83 -26.52 -31.21
CA LEU A 455 -3.36 -25.82 -32.36
C LEU A 455 -3.08 -24.33 -32.24
N TYR A 456 -2.91 -23.66 -33.38
CA TYR A 456 -2.54 -22.24 -33.39
C TYR A 456 -3.63 -21.39 -34.00
N ASP A 457 -4.00 -20.32 -33.27
CA ASP A 457 -4.88 -19.29 -33.74
C ASP A 457 -4.05 -18.23 -34.50
N TYR A 458 -4.42 -17.99 -35.74
CA TYR A 458 -3.78 -17.00 -36.61
C TYR A 458 -4.63 -15.71 -36.72
N ASP A 459 -5.88 -15.71 -36.27
CA ASP A 459 -6.79 -14.57 -36.37
C ASP A 459 -6.51 -13.50 -35.34
N VAL A 460 -6.11 -13.90 -34.12
CA VAL A 460 -5.87 -12.97 -33.02
C VAL A 460 -4.56 -12.21 -33.18
N VAL A 461 -3.66 -12.67 -34.04
CA VAL A 461 -2.34 -12.06 -34.24
C VAL A 461 -2.42 -11.02 -35.35
N THR A 462 -2.55 -9.77 -34.98
CA THR A 462 -2.47 -8.62 -35.88
C THR A 462 -1.02 -8.16 -35.99
N GLY A 463 -0.26 -8.74 -36.92
CA GLY A 463 1.11 -8.29 -37.19
C GLY A 463 1.13 -7.10 -38.15
N SER A 464 2.09 -6.22 -37.98
CA SER A 464 2.37 -5.10 -38.91
C SER A 464 2.88 -5.58 -40.27
N ILE A 465 3.17 -6.87 -40.42
CA ILE A 465 3.70 -7.47 -41.63
C ILE A 465 2.82 -8.69 -41.97
N PRO A 466 1.92 -8.58 -42.95
CA PRO A 466 0.95 -9.62 -43.31
C PRO A 466 1.58 -10.99 -43.65
N ASP A 467 2.80 -11.01 -44.16
CA ASP A 467 3.47 -12.25 -44.59
C ASP A 467 4.14 -13.02 -43.44
N LEU A 468 4.18 -12.45 -42.23
CA LEU A 468 4.83 -13.01 -41.04
C LEU A 468 3.86 -13.40 -39.92
N LEU A 469 2.64 -13.72 -40.29
CA LEU A 469 1.63 -14.17 -39.32
C LEU A 469 2.10 -15.42 -38.60
N GLN A 470 2.34 -15.29 -37.31
CA GLN A 470 2.68 -16.40 -36.44
C GLN A 470 1.47 -16.90 -35.71
N GLY A 471 1.32 -18.21 -35.69
CA GLY A 471 0.26 -18.83 -34.92
C GLY A 471 0.45 -18.60 -33.43
N TYR A 472 -0.63 -18.38 -32.72
CA TYR A 472 -0.67 -18.13 -31.28
C TYR A 472 -1.44 -19.22 -30.54
N ASN A 473 -0.88 -19.71 -29.44
CA ASN A 473 -1.59 -20.54 -28.48
C ASN A 473 -1.23 -20.10 -27.08
N ILE A 474 -2.22 -19.63 -26.34
CA ILE A 474 -2.01 -19.05 -25.00
C ILE A 474 -1.52 -20.08 -23.99
N LEU A 475 -1.87 -21.35 -24.13
CA LEU A 475 -1.43 -22.40 -23.21
C LEU A 475 0.05 -22.73 -23.43
N GLU A 476 0.49 -22.85 -24.70
CA GLU A 476 1.90 -23.01 -25.05
C GLU A 476 2.71 -21.80 -24.57
N GLU A 477 2.19 -20.58 -24.75
CA GLU A 477 2.86 -19.36 -24.29
C GLU A 477 3.08 -19.38 -22.78
N ARG A 478 2.06 -19.74 -22.00
CA ARG A 478 2.15 -19.82 -20.54
C ARG A 478 3.14 -20.88 -20.05
N GLU A 479 3.27 -21.99 -20.72
CA GLU A 479 4.23 -23.05 -20.38
C GLU A 479 5.67 -22.65 -20.74
N ASN A 480 5.84 -21.85 -21.78
CA ASN A 480 7.14 -21.42 -22.28
C ASN A 480 7.61 -20.08 -21.78
N THR A 481 6.83 -19.40 -20.94
CA THR A 481 7.20 -18.08 -20.38
C THR A 481 7.09 -18.05 -18.86
N SER A 482 7.90 -17.22 -18.24
CA SER A 482 7.74 -16.91 -16.82
C SER A 482 8.27 -15.52 -16.48
N ASN A 483 7.62 -14.88 -15.51
CA ASN A 483 8.05 -13.63 -14.90
C ASN A 483 8.05 -13.82 -13.38
N LYS A 484 9.23 -13.91 -12.80
CA LYS A 484 9.44 -14.16 -11.36
C LYS A 484 10.15 -12.98 -10.75
N SER A 485 9.60 -12.46 -9.67
CA SER A 485 10.26 -11.41 -8.90
C SER A 485 10.37 -11.79 -7.42
N VAL A 486 11.52 -11.50 -6.84
CA VAL A 486 11.78 -11.64 -5.40
C VAL A 486 12.13 -10.26 -4.87
N THR A 487 11.33 -9.77 -3.93
CA THR A 487 11.63 -8.53 -3.21
C THR A 487 11.96 -8.88 -1.78
N THR A 488 13.13 -8.42 -1.30
CA THR A 488 13.51 -8.46 0.11
C THR A 488 13.56 -7.03 0.63
N ALA A 489 12.84 -6.73 1.69
CA ALA A 489 12.79 -5.40 2.29
C ALA A 489 13.12 -5.50 3.79
N ILE A 490 13.99 -4.61 4.27
CA ILE A 490 14.39 -4.50 5.66
C ILE A 490 14.29 -3.03 6.06
N ASN A 491 13.46 -2.75 7.06
CA ASN A 491 13.34 -1.45 7.69
C ASN A 491 13.76 -1.59 9.17
N SER A 492 14.76 -0.85 9.60
CA SER A 492 15.24 -0.84 10.96
C SER A 492 15.15 0.56 11.55
N ILE A 493 14.59 0.68 12.75
CA ILE A 493 14.44 1.95 13.45
C ILE A 493 15.07 1.83 14.83
N PHE A 494 15.97 2.76 15.15
CA PHE A 494 16.63 2.89 16.44
C PHE A 494 16.16 4.17 17.10
N ASP A 495 15.58 4.03 18.30
CA ASP A 495 14.99 5.13 19.06
C ASP A 495 15.78 5.38 20.34
N ILE A 496 16.06 6.63 20.63
CA ILE A 496 16.58 7.10 21.91
C ILE A 496 15.64 8.18 22.42
N GLU A 497 15.08 7.99 23.60
CA GLU A 497 14.26 8.98 24.30
C GLU A 497 14.95 9.39 25.60
N LEU A 498 15.18 10.68 25.74
CA LEU A 498 15.67 11.32 26.96
C LEU A 498 14.53 12.13 27.58
N ARG A 499 14.03 11.71 28.74
CA ARG A 499 12.97 12.40 29.50
C ARG A 499 13.57 13.05 30.73
N PHE A 500 13.84 14.34 30.65
CA PHE A 500 14.45 15.11 31.75
C PHE A 500 13.48 15.27 32.92
N ASN A 501 12.22 15.49 32.61
CA ASN A 501 11.10 15.58 33.54
C ASN A 501 9.79 15.36 32.76
N ASP A 502 8.64 15.57 33.41
CA ASP A 502 7.33 15.42 32.76
C ASP A 502 7.05 16.45 31.67
N GLN A 503 7.81 17.54 31.64
CA GLN A 503 7.64 18.66 30.71
C GLN A 503 8.56 18.57 29.50
N TRP A 504 9.81 18.11 29.69
CA TRP A 504 10.86 18.12 28.68
C TRP A 504 11.26 16.73 28.24
N LYS A 505 11.19 16.49 26.95
CA LYS A 505 11.59 15.25 26.32
C LYS A 505 12.41 15.56 25.05
N VAL A 506 13.50 14.83 24.85
CA VAL A 506 14.29 14.83 23.62
C VAL A 506 14.28 13.43 23.03
N THR A 507 13.99 13.32 21.74
CA THR A 507 14.02 12.05 21.01
C THR A 507 14.99 12.13 19.85
N SER A 508 15.78 11.06 19.66
CA SER A 508 16.60 10.85 18.48
C SER A 508 16.19 9.53 17.84
N GLN A 509 15.95 9.54 16.54
CA GLN A 509 15.51 8.37 15.80
C GLN A 509 16.35 8.22 14.54
N VAL A 510 16.91 7.02 14.33
CA VAL A 510 17.64 6.64 13.12
C VAL A 510 16.84 5.54 12.42
N GLY A 511 16.43 5.80 11.19
CA GLY A 511 15.74 4.85 10.31
C GLY A 511 16.66 4.42 9.17
N VAL A 512 16.75 3.12 8.94
CA VAL A 512 17.47 2.52 7.80
C VAL A 512 16.50 1.68 7.02
N GLN A 513 16.36 1.96 5.74
CA GLN A 513 15.57 1.19 4.78
C GLN A 513 16.51 0.59 3.73
N TRP A 514 16.30 -0.70 3.43
CA TRP A 514 16.97 -1.39 2.35
C TRP A 514 15.99 -2.35 1.68
N ASP A 515 15.71 -2.09 0.40
CA ASP A 515 14.80 -2.87 -0.42
C ASP A 515 15.55 -3.35 -1.65
N GLN A 516 15.56 -4.66 -1.89
CA GLN A 516 16.15 -5.27 -3.07
C GLN A 516 15.09 -6.04 -3.85
N LEU A 517 14.98 -5.73 -5.13
CA LEU A 517 14.23 -6.49 -6.11
C LEU A 517 15.18 -7.27 -7.01
N SER A 518 14.93 -8.55 -7.17
CA SER A 518 15.51 -9.38 -8.24
C SER A 518 14.36 -9.94 -9.08
N ARG A 519 14.40 -9.69 -10.39
CA ARG A 519 13.36 -10.09 -11.33
C ARG A 519 13.99 -10.83 -12.49
N GLU A 520 13.37 -11.94 -12.88
CA GLU A 520 13.72 -12.75 -14.02
C GLU A 520 12.51 -12.92 -14.93
N GLU A 521 12.65 -12.52 -16.19
CA GLU A 521 11.70 -12.68 -17.27
C GLU A 521 12.29 -13.67 -18.27
N TYR A 522 11.63 -14.81 -18.45
CA TYR A 522 12.05 -15.87 -19.34
C TYR A 522 11.03 -16.08 -20.44
N ALA A 523 11.52 -16.21 -21.68
CA ALA A 523 10.74 -16.65 -22.84
C ALA A 523 11.50 -17.79 -23.54
N GLY A 524 10.89 -18.95 -23.59
CA GLY A 524 11.44 -20.12 -24.28
C GLY A 524 11.31 -20.01 -25.80
N THR A 525 12.03 -20.89 -26.52
CA THR A 525 12.08 -20.91 -28.00
C THR A 525 10.70 -21.03 -28.64
N ASN A 526 9.78 -21.78 -28.02
CA ASN A 526 8.44 -22.02 -28.55
C ASN A 526 7.43 -20.91 -28.15
N SER A 527 7.81 -19.96 -27.26
CA SER A 527 6.91 -18.88 -26.91
C SER A 527 6.63 -17.96 -28.09
N PHE A 528 5.40 -17.51 -28.20
CA PHE A 528 5.02 -16.50 -29.19
C PHE A 528 5.80 -15.19 -28.97
N ASN A 529 5.97 -14.80 -27.73
CA ASN A 529 6.71 -13.57 -27.36
C ASN A 529 8.10 -13.56 -28.01
N LEU A 530 8.87 -14.64 -27.87
CA LEU A 530 10.21 -14.70 -28.42
C LEU A 530 10.21 -14.94 -29.95
N ARG A 531 9.29 -15.78 -30.48
CA ARG A 531 9.15 -15.99 -31.94
C ARG A 531 8.86 -14.66 -32.63
N ASN A 532 7.93 -13.84 -32.08
CA ASN A 532 7.60 -12.54 -32.62
C ASN A 532 8.77 -11.55 -32.53
N GLN A 533 9.51 -11.51 -31.42
CA GLN A 533 10.71 -10.69 -31.30
C GLN A 533 11.77 -11.10 -32.30
N ARG A 534 11.98 -12.40 -32.50
CA ARG A 534 12.95 -12.92 -33.46
C ARG A 534 12.60 -12.56 -34.89
N GLU A 535 11.35 -12.70 -35.29
CA GLU A 535 10.87 -12.31 -36.62
C GLU A 535 11.04 -10.78 -36.85
N ASN A 536 10.69 -9.95 -35.85
CA ASN A 536 10.88 -8.50 -35.93
C ASN A 536 12.36 -8.10 -35.93
N SER A 537 13.27 -8.95 -35.51
CA SER A 537 14.71 -8.70 -35.52
C SER A 537 15.38 -9.06 -36.87
N ALA A 538 14.61 -9.61 -37.79
CA ALA A 538 15.17 -10.05 -39.08
C ALA A 538 15.54 -8.88 -39.98
N TYR A 539 16.64 -9.04 -40.73
CA TYR A 539 17.08 -8.11 -41.76
C TYR A 539 17.62 -8.89 -42.99
N TYR A 540 17.66 -8.21 -44.12
CA TYR A 540 18.19 -8.81 -45.33
C TYR A 540 19.64 -8.39 -45.55
N LYS A 541 20.50 -9.39 -45.86
CA LYS A 541 21.87 -9.19 -46.31
C LYS A 541 22.03 -9.84 -47.69
N GLY A 542 21.90 -9.06 -48.73
CA GLY A 542 21.68 -9.60 -50.08
C GLY A 542 20.28 -10.24 -50.17
N ASN A 543 20.21 -11.49 -50.60
CA ASN A 543 18.97 -12.28 -50.66
C ASN A 543 18.70 -13.12 -49.40
N ASP A 544 19.65 -13.14 -48.46
CA ASP A 544 19.55 -13.96 -47.26
C ASP A 544 18.84 -13.19 -46.14
N ARG A 545 17.82 -13.81 -45.54
CA ARG A 545 17.15 -13.31 -44.37
C ARG A 545 17.90 -13.74 -43.11
N ILE A 546 18.43 -12.78 -42.37
CA ILE A 546 19.23 -13.01 -41.17
C ILE A 546 18.45 -12.57 -39.98
N TYR A 547 18.41 -13.38 -38.91
CA TYR A 547 17.82 -13.07 -37.65
C TYR A 547 18.89 -12.57 -36.68
N LEU A 548 18.73 -11.35 -36.16
CA LEU A 548 19.61 -10.83 -35.12
C LEU A 548 19.50 -11.66 -33.83
N ILE A 549 18.27 -12.05 -33.45
CA ILE A 549 18.04 -12.94 -32.31
C ILE A 549 18.34 -14.37 -32.72
N PRO A 550 19.34 -15.03 -32.10
CA PRO A 550 19.69 -16.42 -32.39
C PRO A 550 18.63 -17.37 -31.84
N GLU A 551 18.70 -18.64 -32.29
CA GLU A 551 17.88 -19.70 -31.72
C GLU A 551 18.24 -20.00 -30.27
N GLY A 552 17.24 -20.21 -29.44
CA GLY A 552 17.32 -20.39 -27.99
C GLY A 552 16.31 -19.50 -27.29
N GLY A 553 16.29 -19.52 -25.98
CA GLY A 553 15.41 -18.69 -25.17
C GLY A 553 15.92 -17.27 -25.03
N MET A 554 15.10 -16.42 -24.37
CA MET A 554 15.47 -15.12 -23.85
C MET A 554 15.42 -15.17 -22.32
N LEU A 555 16.42 -14.61 -21.67
CA LEU A 555 16.39 -14.36 -20.23
C LEU A 555 16.76 -12.90 -19.96
N LYS A 556 15.83 -12.18 -19.34
CA LYS A 556 16.06 -10.81 -18.89
C LYS A 556 16.08 -10.79 -17.37
N SER A 557 17.17 -10.27 -16.82
CA SER A 557 17.38 -10.11 -15.39
C SER A 557 17.40 -8.63 -15.01
N THR A 558 16.66 -8.28 -13.98
CA THR A 558 16.63 -6.92 -13.44
C THR A 558 16.89 -6.98 -11.94
N ASN A 559 17.89 -6.23 -11.47
CA ASN A 559 18.18 -6.07 -10.05
C ASN A 559 18.10 -4.59 -9.70
N SER A 560 17.22 -4.26 -8.76
CA SER A 560 17.04 -2.89 -8.25
C SER A 560 17.23 -2.87 -6.75
N THR A 561 17.95 -1.87 -6.26
CA THR A 561 18.14 -1.64 -4.83
C THR A 561 17.72 -0.21 -4.49
N THR A 562 16.84 -0.08 -3.51
CA THR A 562 16.47 1.21 -2.91
C THR A 562 16.99 1.22 -1.47
N SER A 563 17.75 2.24 -1.13
CA SER A 563 18.28 2.40 0.23
C SER A 563 18.03 3.81 0.73
N GLN A 564 17.74 3.92 2.03
CA GLN A 564 17.55 5.20 2.69
C GLN A 564 18.11 5.15 4.11
N ILE A 565 18.75 6.24 4.50
CA ILE A 565 19.05 6.53 5.91
C ILE A 565 18.37 7.85 6.29
N THR A 566 17.69 7.83 7.42
CA THR A 566 17.03 9.01 8.00
C THR A 566 17.49 9.17 9.42
N TRP A 567 17.95 10.36 9.78
CA TRP A 567 18.24 10.72 11.17
C TRP A 567 17.42 11.93 11.56
N LYS A 568 16.65 11.77 12.63
CA LYS A 568 15.76 12.79 13.17
C LYS A 568 16.08 13.03 14.64
N VAL A 569 16.20 14.30 15.04
CA VAL A 569 16.35 14.72 16.43
C VAL A 569 15.33 15.81 16.71
N GLN A 570 14.59 15.68 17.81
CA GLN A 570 13.59 16.65 18.21
C GLN A 570 13.48 16.80 19.73
N GLY A 571 13.21 18.02 20.17
CA GLY A 571 12.85 18.36 21.54
C GLY A 571 11.38 18.69 21.65
N GLU A 572 10.74 18.24 22.69
CA GLU A 572 9.35 18.55 23.04
C GLU A 572 9.27 19.18 24.42
N TYR A 573 8.45 20.22 24.53
CA TYR A 573 8.03 20.83 25.79
C TYR A 573 6.50 20.78 25.89
N LYS A 574 5.99 20.24 27.00
CA LYS A 574 4.56 20.19 27.31
C LYS A 574 4.34 20.62 28.74
N ASN A 575 3.48 21.60 28.96
CA ASN A 575 3.13 22.03 30.30
C ASN A 575 1.71 22.62 30.36
N THR A 576 1.05 22.45 31.50
CA THR A 576 -0.23 23.08 31.82
C THR A 576 -0.04 24.00 33.02
N PHE A 577 -0.29 25.28 32.82
CA PHE A 577 -0.19 26.30 33.86
C PHE A 577 -1.58 26.60 34.40
N ASN A 578 -1.73 26.65 35.72
CA ASN A 578 -2.95 26.96 36.42
C ASN A 578 -4.20 26.17 35.95
N ASP A 579 -3.98 24.96 35.40
CA ASP A 579 -5.04 24.12 34.81
C ASP A 579 -5.84 24.77 33.66
N ILE A 580 -5.42 25.96 33.22
CA ILE A 580 -6.11 26.78 32.21
C ILE A 580 -5.30 26.88 30.92
N HIS A 581 -3.99 27.03 31.03
CA HIS A 581 -3.08 27.29 29.90
C HIS A 581 -2.28 26.05 29.56
N ASN A 582 -2.64 25.34 28.48
CA ASN A 582 -1.87 24.20 28.01
C ASN A 582 -0.99 24.60 26.83
N ILE A 583 0.31 24.40 26.96
CA ILE A 583 1.30 24.72 25.95
C ILE A 583 2.01 23.44 25.55
N GLN A 584 2.10 23.18 24.24
CA GLN A 584 2.91 22.11 23.67
C GLN A 584 3.72 22.69 22.52
N ILE A 585 5.05 22.53 22.58
CA ILE A 585 5.98 23.00 21.55
C ILE A 585 6.93 21.86 21.21
N MET A 586 7.21 21.69 19.93
CA MET A 586 8.22 20.77 19.41
C MET A 586 9.08 21.47 18.38
N ALA A 587 10.39 21.23 18.42
CA ALA A 587 11.32 21.68 17.40
C ALA A 587 12.35 20.57 17.12
N GLY A 588 12.79 20.46 15.87
CA GLY A 588 13.74 19.42 15.51
C GLY A 588 14.36 19.61 14.13
N SER A 589 15.22 18.68 13.83
CA SER A 589 15.86 18.55 12.50
C SER A 589 15.80 17.11 12.01
N GLU A 590 15.81 16.97 10.69
CA GLU A 590 15.83 15.70 9.99
C GLU A 590 16.82 15.77 8.83
N ILE A 591 17.71 14.80 8.76
CA ILE A 591 18.62 14.60 7.64
C ILE A 591 18.26 13.24 7.01
N ARG A 592 18.12 13.22 5.70
CA ARG A 592 17.79 12.02 4.95
C ARG A 592 18.63 11.95 3.69
N LYS A 593 19.16 10.75 3.43
CA LYS A 593 19.84 10.42 2.19
C LYS A 593 19.22 9.14 1.65
N ASN A 594 18.87 9.15 0.37
CA ASN A 594 18.37 7.98 -0.33
C ASN A 594 19.13 7.79 -1.64
N TRP A 595 19.26 6.52 -2.04
CA TRP A 595 19.84 6.15 -3.32
C TRP A 595 19.12 4.95 -3.90
N TYR A 596 19.08 4.96 -5.20
CA TYR A 596 18.46 3.93 -6.02
C TYR A 596 19.46 3.48 -7.07
N GLU A 597 19.67 2.18 -7.16
CA GLU A 597 20.45 1.54 -8.20
C GLU A 597 19.60 0.52 -8.94
N ASN A 598 19.67 0.53 -10.26
CA ASN A 598 19.01 -0.45 -11.11
C ASN A 598 19.97 -0.97 -12.16
N GLN A 599 20.04 -2.29 -12.29
CA GLN A 599 20.79 -2.99 -13.33
C GLN A 599 19.84 -3.94 -14.05
N ALA A 600 19.81 -3.85 -15.38
CA ALA A 600 19.08 -4.79 -16.20
C ALA A 600 19.97 -5.37 -17.29
N SER A 601 19.81 -6.65 -17.57
CA SER A 601 20.49 -7.35 -18.66
C SER A 601 19.52 -8.27 -19.37
N THR A 602 19.60 -8.29 -20.72
CA THR A 602 18.82 -9.19 -21.58
C THR A 602 19.80 -10.05 -22.36
N GLY A 603 19.66 -11.35 -22.25
CA GLY A 603 20.41 -12.32 -23.03
C GLY A 603 19.50 -13.14 -23.92
N TYR A 604 19.94 -13.39 -25.13
CA TYR A 604 19.25 -14.20 -26.13
C TYR A 604 20.02 -15.47 -26.43
N GLY A 605 19.36 -16.45 -27.09
CA GLY A 605 19.92 -17.76 -27.34
C GLY A 605 20.18 -18.53 -26.04
N TYR A 606 19.39 -18.26 -25.01
CA TYR A 606 19.52 -18.86 -23.68
C TYR A 606 19.11 -20.34 -23.71
N ASP A 607 19.99 -21.20 -23.20
CA ASP A 607 19.70 -22.60 -22.96
C ASP A 607 19.54 -22.83 -21.44
N PRO A 608 18.32 -23.17 -20.96
CA PRO A 608 18.07 -23.39 -19.54
C PRO A 608 18.76 -24.64 -18.96
N LYS A 609 19.27 -25.54 -19.81
CA LYS A 609 20.00 -26.73 -19.35
C LYS A 609 21.46 -26.45 -19.09
N THR A 610 22.10 -25.66 -19.95
CA THR A 610 23.51 -25.28 -19.84
C THR A 610 23.74 -23.95 -19.19
N LEU A 611 22.68 -23.15 -19.02
CA LEU A 611 22.71 -21.78 -18.46
C LEU A 611 23.60 -20.83 -19.28
N THR A 612 23.70 -21.08 -20.59
CA THR A 612 24.54 -20.30 -21.50
C THR A 612 23.70 -19.43 -22.44
N PHE A 613 24.34 -18.42 -23.03
CA PHE A 613 23.76 -17.50 -24.01
C PHE A 613 24.54 -17.54 -25.29
N LYS A 614 23.88 -17.20 -26.41
CA LYS A 614 24.53 -16.99 -27.69
C LYS A 614 24.81 -15.52 -27.94
N ASN A 615 25.85 -15.18 -28.62
CA ASN A 615 26.17 -13.82 -29.03
C ASN A 615 25.20 -13.34 -30.14
N LEU A 616 24.86 -12.03 -30.10
CA LEU A 616 24.17 -11.38 -31.21
C LEU A 616 25.17 -10.83 -32.20
N GLU A 617 24.87 -11.04 -33.46
CA GLU A 617 25.67 -10.50 -34.58
C GLU A 617 24.97 -9.26 -35.15
N PHE A 618 25.39 -8.08 -34.68
CA PHE A 618 24.83 -6.83 -35.15
C PHE A 618 25.31 -6.49 -36.56
N ARG A 619 24.41 -5.94 -37.37
CA ARG A 619 24.72 -5.50 -38.73
C ARG A 619 25.77 -4.39 -38.75
N ASP A 620 25.64 -3.46 -37.80
CA ASP A 620 26.49 -2.27 -37.68
C ASP A 620 26.46 -1.76 -36.21
N SER A 621 27.36 -0.81 -35.93
CA SER A 621 27.47 -0.20 -34.60
C SER A 621 26.22 0.58 -34.19
N LYS A 622 25.43 1.10 -35.15
CA LYS A 622 24.17 1.80 -34.85
C LYS A 622 23.15 0.83 -34.28
N GLN A 623 22.96 -0.31 -34.94
CA GLN A 623 22.07 -1.35 -34.44
C GLN A 623 22.51 -1.87 -33.05
N ALA A 624 23.83 -2.06 -32.84
CA ALA A 624 24.36 -2.47 -31.53
C ALA A 624 24.07 -1.45 -30.44
N ASN A 625 24.13 -0.15 -30.73
CA ASN A 625 23.83 0.92 -29.78
C ASN A 625 22.32 1.07 -29.49
N GLU A 626 21.46 0.75 -30.46
CA GLU A 626 20.01 0.76 -30.27
C GLU A 626 19.55 -0.39 -29.35
N TRP A 627 20.22 -1.54 -29.42
CA TRP A 627 19.95 -2.73 -28.61
C TRP A 627 20.66 -2.67 -27.25
N LYS A 628 20.06 -1.97 -26.31
CA LYS A 628 20.61 -1.81 -24.94
C LYS A 628 20.46 -3.10 -24.12
N LEU A 629 21.30 -4.11 -24.42
CA LEU A 629 21.27 -5.40 -23.74
C LEU A 629 21.62 -5.30 -22.25
N LYS A 630 22.40 -4.32 -21.87
CA LYS A 630 22.76 -4.06 -20.46
C LYS A 630 22.54 -2.59 -20.15
N THR A 631 21.88 -2.33 -19.08
CA THR A 631 21.64 -0.98 -18.58
C THR A 631 21.96 -0.88 -17.11
N LYS A 632 22.51 0.26 -16.71
CA LYS A 632 22.70 0.60 -15.30
C LYS A 632 22.25 2.05 -15.08
N SER A 633 21.47 2.26 -14.03
CA SER A 633 21.10 3.60 -13.59
C SER A 633 21.34 3.74 -12.10
N PHE A 634 21.76 4.93 -11.69
CA PHE A 634 21.98 5.29 -10.30
C PHE A 634 21.38 6.67 -10.04
N LYS A 635 20.65 6.82 -8.95
CA LYS A 635 20.10 8.09 -8.49
C LYS A 635 20.38 8.23 -7.00
N GLU A 636 20.82 9.40 -6.59
CA GLU A 636 21.07 9.74 -5.21
C GLU A 636 20.45 11.10 -4.90
N ASN A 637 19.80 11.24 -3.74
CA ASN A 637 19.22 12.49 -3.27
C ASN A 637 19.45 12.66 -1.78
N ALA A 638 19.68 13.89 -1.38
CA ALA A 638 19.88 14.28 0.02
C ALA A 638 18.92 15.40 0.41
N PHE A 639 18.45 15.34 1.65
CA PHE A 639 17.52 16.31 2.25
C PHE A 639 17.99 16.70 3.63
N ALA A 640 17.90 17.98 3.96
CA ALA A 640 18.08 18.50 5.29
C ALA A 640 16.92 19.43 5.65
N SER A 641 16.30 19.21 6.79
CA SER A 641 15.09 19.89 7.18
C SER A 641 15.15 20.36 8.61
N PHE A 642 14.62 21.55 8.87
CA PHE A 642 14.40 22.11 10.19
C PHE A 642 12.92 22.41 10.35
N TYR A 643 12.35 22.03 11.49
CA TYR A 643 10.92 22.20 11.72
C TYR A 643 10.63 22.58 13.17
N ALA A 644 9.53 23.29 13.34
CA ALA A 644 8.94 23.56 14.63
C ALA A 644 7.42 23.56 14.50
N ASN A 645 6.74 23.10 15.53
CA ASN A 645 5.31 23.29 15.69
C ASN A 645 4.99 23.59 17.13
N GLY A 646 3.84 24.24 17.34
CA GLY A 646 3.36 24.53 18.66
C GLY A 646 1.86 24.64 18.71
N SER A 647 1.29 24.34 19.85
CA SER A 647 -0.12 24.57 20.15
C SER A 647 -0.29 25.20 21.54
N TYR A 648 -1.23 26.10 21.63
CA TYR A 648 -1.67 26.70 22.86
C TYR A 648 -3.17 26.50 23.01
N THR A 649 -3.58 25.91 24.14
CA THR A 649 -5.01 25.71 24.47
C THR A 649 -5.34 26.49 25.72
N LEU A 650 -6.38 27.33 25.64
CA LEU A 650 -6.94 28.14 26.73
C LEU A 650 -8.25 27.52 27.20
N MET A 651 -8.35 27.22 28.51
CA MET A 651 -9.57 26.74 29.19
C MET A 651 -10.19 25.49 28.52
N ASP A 652 -9.40 24.69 27.83
CA ASP A 652 -9.92 23.61 27.01
C ASP A 652 -10.99 24.02 25.97
N CYS A 653 -11.19 25.30 25.74
CA CYS A 653 -12.14 25.87 24.77
C CYS A 653 -11.49 26.33 23.49
N TYR A 654 -10.38 27.04 23.57
CA TYR A 654 -9.73 27.69 22.43
C TYR A 654 -8.35 27.11 22.22
N THR A 655 -8.09 26.51 21.07
CA THR A 655 -6.77 26.03 20.71
C THR A 655 -6.26 26.75 19.46
N LEU A 656 -5.06 27.33 19.56
CA LEU A 656 -4.32 27.89 18.43
C LEU A 656 -3.12 27.01 18.15
N GLY A 657 -2.94 26.58 16.91
CA GLY A 657 -1.82 25.77 16.45
C GLY A 657 -1.06 26.45 15.32
N GLY A 658 0.23 26.17 15.23
CA GLY A 658 1.07 26.65 14.12
C GLY A 658 2.26 25.74 13.88
N SER A 659 2.69 25.65 12.63
CA SER A 659 3.88 24.91 12.24
C SER A 659 4.68 25.67 11.19
N VAL A 660 5.98 25.44 11.21
CA VAL A 660 6.93 25.91 10.19
C VAL A 660 7.95 24.83 9.91
N ARG A 661 8.28 24.65 8.64
CA ARG A 661 9.33 23.75 8.19
C ARG A 661 10.11 24.39 7.04
N MET A 662 11.40 24.18 7.05
CA MET A 662 12.31 24.59 5.99
C MET A 662 13.04 23.36 5.49
N ASP A 663 12.86 23.03 4.20
CA ASP A 663 13.50 21.88 3.56
C ASP A 663 14.54 22.37 2.55
N GLY A 664 15.74 21.80 2.60
CA GLY A 664 16.77 21.91 1.58
C GLY A 664 16.99 20.55 0.91
N SER A 665 17.20 20.56 -0.40
CA SER A 665 17.51 19.35 -1.18
C SER A 665 18.44 19.70 -2.35
N ASP A 666 19.18 18.70 -2.79
CA ASP A 666 19.97 18.73 -4.03
C ASP A 666 19.12 18.75 -5.30
N LEU A 667 17.84 18.41 -5.21
CA LEU A 667 16.86 18.47 -6.31
C LEU A 667 16.41 19.90 -6.66
N PHE A 668 16.77 20.90 -5.85
CA PHE A 668 16.34 22.29 -6.08
C PHE A 668 17.41 23.14 -6.73
N GLY A 669 16.93 24.23 -7.35
CA GLY A 669 17.76 25.14 -8.10
C GLY A 669 18.95 25.69 -7.32
N VAL A 670 20.00 26.03 -8.07
CA VAL A 670 21.27 26.55 -7.55
C VAL A 670 21.10 27.92 -6.88
N ASP A 671 20.07 28.67 -7.27
CA ASP A 671 19.77 30.01 -6.72
C ASP A 671 19.29 29.88 -5.25
N LYS A 672 20.00 30.55 -4.34
CA LYS A 672 19.74 30.54 -2.88
C LYS A 672 18.29 30.85 -2.51
N LYS A 673 17.61 31.70 -3.30
CA LYS A 673 16.21 32.09 -3.07
C LYS A 673 15.24 30.92 -3.19
N TYR A 674 15.56 29.90 -3.99
CA TYR A 674 14.70 28.75 -4.27
C TYR A 674 15.11 27.48 -3.55
N ARG A 675 16.30 27.46 -2.93
CA ARG A 675 16.86 26.30 -2.24
C ARG A 675 16.14 25.97 -0.91
N TYR A 676 15.71 27.01 -0.18
CA TYR A 676 15.07 26.88 1.13
C TYR A 676 13.72 27.62 1.12
N LEU A 677 12.65 26.94 0.79
CA LEU A 677 11.32 27.52 0.79
C LEU A 677 10.58 27.11 2.07
N PRO A 678 10.16 28.06 2.92
CA PRO A 678 9.40 27.72 4.12
C PRO A 678 8.00 27.23 3.76
N ILE A 679 7.60 26.15 4.41
CA ILE A 679 6.24 25.64 4.48
C ILE A 679 5.74 25.96 5.87
N TYR A 680 4.51 26.48 5.99
CA TYR A 680 3.94 26.85 7.27
C TYR A 680 2.44 26.59 7.30
N SER A 681 1.91 26.46 8.51
CA SER A 681 0.47 26.39 8.74
C SER A 681 0.08 27.14 9.99
N VAL A 682 -1.16 27.62 10.00
CA VAL A 682 -1.84 28.19 11.18
C VAL A 682 -3.21 27.54 11.26
N SER A 683 -3.64 27.20 12.48
CA SER A 683 -4.92 26.55 12.71
C SER A 683 -5.53 26.98 14.03
N GLY A 684 -6.86 26.99 14.09
CA GLY A 684 -7.62 27.30 15.28
C GLY A 684 -8.74 26.30 15.52
N LEU A 685 -9.02 26.02 16.77
CA LEU A 685 -10.15 25.22 17.23
C LEU A 685 -10.90 25.99 18.30
N TRP A 686 -12.18 26.15 18.12
CA TRP A 686 -13.09 26.65 19.14
C TRP A 686 -14.06 25.54 19.56
N ARG A 687 -13.92 25.05 20.80
CA ARG A 687 -14.81 24.05 21.36
C ARG A 687 -15.97 24.73 22.04
N ILE A 688 -17.03 24.94 21.28
CA ILE A 688 -18.23 25.65 21.68
C ILE A 688 -18.97 24.92 22.82
N SER A 689 -18.91 23.56 22.83
CA SER A 689 -19.53 22.73 23.87
C SER A 689 -19.00 23.02 25.30
N ASN A 690 -17.74 23.52 25.40
CA ASN A 690 -17.14 23.84 26.71
C ASN A 690 -17.48 25.25 27.19
N GLU A 691 -18.15 26.08 26.38
CA GLU A 691 -18.59 27.41 26.80
C GLU A 691 -19.65 27.30 27.89
N PRO A 692 -19.62 28.18 28.93
CA PRO A 692 -20.54 28.12 30.06
C PRO A 692 -22.02 28.11 29.66
N LEU A 693 -22.37 28.82 28.57
CA LEU A 693 -23.75 28.89 28.06
C LEU A 693 -24.18 27.58 27.38
N ILE A 694 -23.28 26.85 26.76
CA ILE A 694 -23.59 25.63 25.98
C ILE A 694 -23.40 24.39 26.85
N ASN A 695 -22.44 24.36 27.75
CA ASN A 695 -22.15 23.25 28.66
C ASN A 695 -23.35 22.88 29.59
N GLN A 696 -24.30 23.78 29.77
CA GLN A 696 -25.54 23.50 30.49
C GLN A 696 -26.49 22.56 29.71
N PHE A 697 -26.35 22.46 28.39
CA PHE A 697 -27.14 21.58 27.55
C PHE A 697 -26.49 20.17 27.47
N LYS A 698 -26.80 19.33 28.44
CA LYS A 698 -26.21 17.97 28.59
C LYS A 698 -26.42 17.02 27.40
N TRP A 699 -27.28 17.38 26.48
CA TRP A 699 -27.50 16.60 25.25
C TRP A 699 -26.46 16.88 24.14
N ILE A 700 -25.67 17.98 24.29
CA ILE A 700 -24.55 18.29 23.39
C ILE A 700 -23.26 17.80 24.03
N ASP A 701 -22.69 16.73 23.53
CA ASP A 701 -21.43 16.18 24.06
C ASP A 701 -20.21 16.88 23.49
N ASN A 702 -20.24 17.16 22.19
CA ASN A 702 -19.17 17.89 21.54
C ASN A 702 -19.74 18.78 20.43
N LEU A 703 -19.33 20.03 20.44
CA LEU A 703 -19.55 20.99 19.37
C LEU A 703 -18.26 21.82 19.23
N ALA A 704 -17.56 21.64 18.11
CA ALA A 704 -16.32 22.37 17.88
C ALA A 704 -16.22 22.86 16.44
N LEU A 705 -15.70 24.07 16.26
CA LEU A 705 -15.38 24.69 14.97
C LEU A 705 -13.87 24.67 14.78
N ARG A 706 -13.41 24.23 13.61
CA ARG A 706 -12.00 24.21 13.21
C ARG A 706 -11.79 25.05 11.97
N LEU A 707 -10.68 25.79 11.98
CA LEU A 707 -10.23 26.56 10.83
C LEU A 707 -8.74 26.31 10.67
N SER A 708 -8.28 26.04 9.45
CA SER A 708 -6.86 25.95 9.18
C SER A 708 -6.50 26.52 7.82
N TYR A 709 -5.29 27.08 7.74
CA TYR A 709 -4.65 27.58 6.55
C TYR A 709 -3.20 27.14 6.55
N GLY A 710 -2.69 26.73 5.39
CA GLY A 710 -1.28 26.42 5.28
C GLY A 710 -0.83 26.16 3.85
N LEU A 711 0.48 26.10 3.70
CA LEU A 711 1.17 25.76 2.45
C LEU A 711 1.68 24.32 2.53
N GLN A 712 1.52 23.59 1.45
CA GLN A 712 2.07 22.27 1.22
C GLN A 712 3.01 22.32 0.01
N GLY A 713 3.99 21.43 0.00
CA GLY A 713 4.91 21.30 -1.13
C GLY A 713 4.83 19.94 -1.79
N ASN A 714 5.15 19.87 -3.08
CA ASN A 714 5.42 18.63 -3.79
C ASN A 714 6.68 18.74 -4.63
N ILE A 715 7.43 17.64 -4.71
CA ILE A 715 8.71 17.56 -5.43
C ILE A 715 8.53 16.63 -6.62
N ASP A 716 8.89 17.11 -7.81
CA ASP A 716 9.12 16.24 -8.96
C ASP A 716 10.55 15.70 -8.90
N LYS A 717 10.69 14.39 -8.68
CA LYS A 717 11.98 13.70 -8.60
C LYS A 717 12.60 13.40 -9.98
N ASN A 718 11.88 13.70 -11.07
CA ASN A 718 12.33 13.46 -12.44
C ASN A 718 12.90 14.70 -13.13
N THR A 719 12.76 15.87 -12.51
CA THR A 719 13.36 17.10 -13.00
C THR A 719 14.69 17.39 -12.33
N SER A 720 15.60 18.03 -13.04
CA SER A 720 16.94 18.44 -12.56
C SER A 720 17.15 19.93 -12.77
N PRO A 721 17.76 20.65 -11.81
CA PRO A 721 18.18 22.04 -12.01
C PRO A 721 19.39 22.16 -12.93
N PHE A 722 20.08 21.07 -13.22
CA PHE A 722 21.28 21.00 -14.04
C PHE A 722 20.96 20.63 -15.49
N ILE A 723 21.93 20.83 -16.37
CA ILE A 723 21.85 20.32 -17.74
C ILE A 723 21.82 18.79 -17.68
N VAL A 724 20.83 18.19 -18.34
CA VAL A 724 20.76 16.75 -18.52
C VAL A 724 20.99 16.43 -19.99
N GLY A 725 21.99 15.60 -20.25
CA GLY A 725 22.32 15.12 -21.58
C GLY A 725 22.42 13.62 -21.66
N THR A 726 22.25 13.09 -22.84
CA THR A 726 22.42 11.66 -23.14
C THR A 726 23.62 11.48 -24.05
N TYR A 727 24.54 10.58 -23.68
CA TYR A 727 25.61 10.14 -24.59
C TYR A 727 25.00 9.34 -25.73
N GLY A 728 25.44 9.65 -26.92
CA GLY A 728 25.03 8.95 -28.14
C GLY A 728 26.09 9.11 -29.21
N ASN A 729 25.82 8.59 -30.39
CA ASN A 729 26.67 8.76 -31.54
C ASN A 729 25.89 9.52 -32.61
N ILE A 730 26.55 10.44 -33.30
CA ILE A 730 26.00 11.16 -34.42
C ILE A 730 26.85 10.89 -35.67
N SER A 731 26.21 10.65 -36.80
CA SER A 731 26.89 10.57 -38.07
C SER A 731 26.87 11.96 -38.74
N ILE A 732 27.97 12.67 -38.69
CA ILE A 732 28.12 13.98 -39.33
C ILE A 732 28.39 13.84 -40.81
N LEU A 733 29.17 12.81 -41.19
CA LEU A 733 29.46 12.44 -42.58
C LEU A 733 29.01 10.99 -42.85
N PRO A 734 28.66 10.63 -44.08
CA PRO A 734 28.38 9.27 -44.45
C PRO A 734 29.51 8.32 -44.02
N GLY A 735 29.21 7.37 -43.12
CA GLY A 735 30.18 6.41 -42.59
C GLY A 735 30.96 6.89 -41.36
N SER A 736 30.81 8.13 -40.90
CA SER A 736 31.36 8.56 -39.60
C SER A 736 30.44 8.21 -38.44
N ASN A 737 31.05 7.97 -37.28
CA ASN A 737 30.33 7.70 -36.04
C ASN A 737 31.03 8.44 -34.92
N GLU A 738 30.60 9.68 -34.71
CA GLU A 738 31.17 10.58 -33.71
C GLU A 738 30.44 10.49 -32.39
N GLU A 739 31.17 10.45 -31.29
CA GLU A 739 30.57 10.56 -29.95
C GLU A 739 29.90 11.92 -29.77
N SER A 740 28.70 11.90 -29.24
CA SER A 740 27.90 13.10 -29.04
C SER A 740 27.23 13.14 -27.69
N ILE A 741 26.94 14.33 -27.20
CA ILE A 741 26.04 14.54 -26.05
C ILE A 741 24.84 15.33 -26.54
N THR A 742 23.70 14.69 -26.56
CA THR A 742 22.43 15.36 -26.86
C THR A 742 21.87 15.95 -25.58
N ILE A 743 21.66 17.27 -25.54
CA ILE A 743 21.04 17.93 -24.38
C ILE A 743 19.56 17.65 -24.40
N ASN A 744 19.07 16.94 -23.36
CA ASN A 744 17.65 16.58 -23.20
C ASN A 744 16.88 17.67 -22.46
N SER A 745 17.51 18.36 -21.51
CA SER A 745 16.91 19.49 -20.82
C SER A 745 17.93 20.60 -20.53
N ALA A 746 17.48 21.84 -20.71
CA ALA A 746 18.23 23.01 -20.33
C ALA A 746 18.30 23.18 -18.80
N PRO A 747 19.33 23.84 -18.25
CA PRO A 747 19.43 24.09 -16.83
C PRO A 747 18.32 25.04 -16.36
N ASN A 748 17.75 24.77 -15.21
CA ASN A 748 16.76 25.62 -14.55
C ASN A 748 17.21 25.99 -13.13
N SER A 749 17.99 27.08 -13.01
CA SER A 749 18.46 27.55 -11.70
C SER A 749 17.35 28.02 -10.76
N LYS A 750 16.13 28.26 -11.30
CA LYS A 750 14.94 28.69 -10.57
C LYS A 750 13.98 27.54 -10.27
N LEU A 751 14.40 26.30 -10.53
CA LEU A 751 13.59 25.13 -10.21
C LEU A 751 13.24 25.11 -8.73
N ARG A 752 11.96 24.97 -8.45
CA ARG A 752 11.40 24.93 -7.10
C ARG A 752 10.30 23.89 -7.05
N TRP A 753 9.96 23.45 -5.86
CA TRP A 753 8.80 22.59 -5.64
C TRP A 753 7.46 23.28 -5.99
N GLU A 754 6.47 22.48 -6.27
CA GLU A 754 5.09 22.92 -6.40
C GLU A 754 4.58 23.41 -5.03
N LYS A 755 3.81 24.49 -5.01
CA LYS A 755 3.17 25.02 -3.81
C LYS A 755 1.67 24.89 -3.92
N THR A 756 1.05 24.29 -2.91
CA THR A 756 -0.39 24.21 -2.77
C THR A 756 -0.82 24.94 -1.52
N ALA A 757 -1.68 25.95 -1.64
CA ALA A 757 -2.34 26.60 -0.50
C ALA A 757 -3.61 25.82 -0.17
N SER A 758 -3.79 25.48 1.09
CA SER A 758 -4.95 24.73 1.59
C SER A 758 -5.68 25.53 2.66
N TYR A 759 -6.98 25.71 2.46
CA TYR A 759 -7.91 26.22 3.45
C TYR A 759 -8.81 25.09 3.90
N ASN A 760 -9.04 24.95 5.19
CA ASN A 760 -9.92 23.90 5.69
C ASN A 760 -10.80 24.44 6.80
N THR A 761 -12.09 24.16 6.70
CA THR A 761 -13.10 24.48 7.71
C THR A 761 -13.83 23.21 8.10
N GLY A 762 -14.01 22.95 9.38
CA GLY A 762 -14.66 21.75 9.86
C GLY A 762 -15.51 22.03 11.10
N ILE A 763 -16.58 21.27 11.23
CA ILE A 763 -17.44 21.25 12.42
C ILE A 763 -17.48 19.83 12.93
N ASP A 764 -17.15 19.65 14.21
CA ASP A 764 -17.35 18.37 14.92
C ASP A 764 -18.59 18.51 15.79
N PHE A 765 -19.51 17.57 15.65
CA PHE A 765 -20.76 17.59 16.39
C PHE A 765 -21.11 16.21 16.90
N SER A 766 -21.42 16.11 18.21
CA SER A 766 -21.95 14.87 18.80
C SER A 766 -22.98 15.20 19.87
N VAL A 767 -24.04 14.38 19.96
CA VAL A 767 -25.19 14.55 20.86
C VAL A 767 -25.60 13.22 21.48
N PHE A 768 -26.25 13.27 22.64
CA PHE A 768 -26.85 12.14 23.32
C PHE A 768 -25.87 11.03 23.70
N ASN A 769 -24.65 11.38 24.10
CA ASN A 769 -23.61 10.45 24.52
C ASN A 769 -23.33 9.35 23.47
N PRO A 770 -23.04 9.69 22.21
CA PRO A 770 -22.98 8.71 21.14
C PRO A 770 -21.71 7.88 21.21
N VAL A 771 -21.86 6.63 20.83
CA VAL A 771 -20.73 5.70 20.60
C VAL A 771 -20.00 6.01 19.28
N SER A 772 -20.54 6.89 18.41
CA SER A 772 -19.92 7.26 17.13
C SER A 772 -19.89 8.77 16.87
N TYR A 773 -18.81 9.25 16.24
CA TYR A 773 -18.59 10.63 15.84
C TYR A 773 -18.94 10.82 14.35
N THR A 774 -19.71 11.87 14.04
CA THR A 774 -19.88 12.36 12.66
C THR A 774 -19.00 13.58 12.43
N HIS A 775 -18.13 13.51 11.42
CA HIS A 775 -17.35 14.66 10.96
C HIS A 775 -17.92 15.18 9.63
N LEU A 776 -18.31 16.45 9.61
CA LEU A 776 -18.59 17.15 8.37
C LEU A 776 -17.41 18.07 8.06
N THR A 777 -16.64 17.73 7.03
CA THR A 777 -15.61 18.61 6.49
C THR A 777 -16.02 19.03 5.09
N LEU A 778 -16.08 20.32 4.84
CA LEU A 778 -16.27 20.85 3.49
C LEU A 778 -14.88 21.07 2.88
N PRO A 779 -14.48 20.30 1.86
CA PRO A 779 -13.28 20.61 1.10
C PRO A 779 -13.55 21.82 0.21
N THR A 780 -12.68 22.81 0.29
CA THR A 780 -12.62 23.92 -0.67
C THR A 780 -11.42 23.75 -1.56
#